data_b39d279ea1328a9c978e96d77dd9e009
#
_entry.id   b39d279ea1328a9c978e96d77dd9e009
#
_cell.length_a   1.000
_cell.length_b   1.000
_cell.length_c   1.000
_cell.angle_alpha   90.00
_cell.angle_beta   90.00
_cell.angle_gamma   90.00
#
_symmetry.space_group_name_H-M   'P 1'
#
loop_
_entity.id
_entity.type
_entity.pdbx_description
1 polymer ?
#
loop_
_entity_poly.entity_id
_entity_poly.type
_entity_poly.pdbx_seq_one_letter_code
_entity_poly.pdbx_strand_id
1 'polypeptide(L)'
;MIKKTLKINGVERILIVDKDETLAQVLRNHLLLTGCKIGCGEGHCGACNVIMNGKVTRSCIYKMSRVPDHAEITTIEGVGTLSDMHPIQVAWMAYGCAQCGFCSPGFIISAKVLLDNNPSPTREEVRDWFNKQRNLCRCTGYKPLIDATMAAAAVMRGEMTKEDLVFKQTGDSIVGTNYIRPSAAQKVTGTWDFGADDALKMPSGTLRLALTQAKVSHANILSIDTAEAESMPGVVRVITAKDIKAAGGTNKINGLVMLPKHNKTDGFERPVLCDEKIFQFGDAIAIVAADTEEHARAAAEAVKVEIEELPAYMNAMDAIAPDAAEIHPGTPNAFFETNCIKGPDFDWDSIPDSQQVEIESYCSRQPHLHLEPDCGYGYIDEDGMITVHSKSIGIHLHMPMIADGIGVPMENLRIVQNHAGGTFGYKFSPTNEALIGAAVKILERPVSLVFNQFQNITYTGKRSPAFMNIKLAADENGKLLALWGNNYVDHGPYSEFGDLLTMRLSQFTGAGYGINSIRNKSTTVFTNHAWGSAFRAYGSPQSYMGSEIAIDVLAAKMGIDPFDIREMNCYKESEGSTIPTGYPPEVYCEEDLFKTARPLYEAAKKRVAEKNAASDGKIKYGIGVSLGVYGCGLDGVDTSNAFAELNPDGTVTMYAAWEDHGQGADMGVLVSSHETLRQAGIRPEQIKLVMNDTKTCPNAGPAGGSRSQVMSGNACRLAAENLVAAMKKEDGTFRTYDEMVAEGLATKYEGNWVTTFCADHPIDQDTAQGDPFATYMYTIFLPEVAVNTETGKVKVEKFTCVADVGTIMNRLLVEGNFYGGLVQGIGLALTEDFEDLNHDTSLKNCGIPYPNDAPDDIELHFNETYRPSGPYGAAGCGEAPLDAPHPAILNAIYNATGARITRVPARPEKVLAALKELEK
;
A
#
# COMPACT_ATOMS: atom_id res chain seq x y z
N MET A 1 -10.17 -25.14 31.45
CA MET A 1 -11.48 -24.44 31.29
C MET A 1 -11.82 -23.70 32.58
N ILE A 2 -12.31 -22.47 32.50
CA ILE A 2 -12.85 -21.67 33.60
C ILE A 2 -14.25 -21.15 33.24
N LYS A 3 -15.08 -20.96 34.23
CA LYS A 3 -16.40 -20.31 34.09
C LYS A 3 -16.22 -18.83 34.36
N LYS A 4 -16.77 -17.97 33.48
CA LYS A 4 -16.82 -16.51 33.62
C LYS A 4 -18.23 -16.01 33.40
N THR A 5 -18.68 -15.11 34.25
CA THR A 5 -19.90 -14.33 34.04
C THR A 5 -19.48 -12.92 33.64
N LEU A 6 -19.83 -12.46 32.44
CA LEU A 6 -19.42 -11.16 31.93
C LEU A 6 -20.63 -10.42 31.38
N LYS A 7 -20.65 -9.09 31.52
CA LYS A 7 -21.65 -8.24 30.88
C LYS A 7 -21.03 -7.65 29.61
N ILE A 8 -21.44 -8.19 28.45
CA ILE A 8 -20.87 -7.81 27.14
C ILE A 8 -21.93 -7.04 26.35
N ASN A 9 -21.61 -5.80 25.96
CA ASN A 9 -22.51 -4.88 25.28
C ASN A 9 -23.88 -4.80 25.95
N GLY A 10 -23.90 -4.70 27.28
CA GLY A 10 -25.11 -4.61 28.11
C GLY A 10 -25.80 -5.95 28.43
N VAL A 11 -25.38 -7.07 27.82
CA VAL A 11 -25.98 -8.40 27.99
C VAL A 11 -25.09 -9.27 28.88
N GLU A 12 -25.68 -9.83 29.95
CA GLU A 12 -24.98 -10.81 30.78
C GLU A 12 -24.81 -12.13 30.03
N ARG A 13 -23.57 -12.67 30.07
CA ARG A 13 -23.23 -13.94 29.44
C ARG A 13 -22.41 -14.82 30.39
N ILE A 14 -22.77 -16.09 30.43
CA ILE A 14 -22.01 -17.13 31.16
C ILE A 14 -21.19 -17.91 30.12
N LEU A 15 -19.88 -17.87 30.25
CA LEU A 15 -18.94 -18.46 29.31
C LEU A 15 -18.10 -19.54 30.01
N ILE A 16 -17.83 -20.64 29.30
CA ILE A 16 -16.86 -21.68 29.69
C ILE A 16 -15.76 -21.63 28.66
N VAL A 17 -14.58 -21.16 29.06
CA VAL A 17 -13.46 -20.84 28.17
C VAL A 17 -12.14 -21.38 28.72
N ASP A 18 -11.13 -21.49 27.89
CA ASP A 18 -9.79 -21.79 28.41
C ASP A 18 -9.24 -20.57 29.18
N LYS A 19 -8.53 -20.85 30.28
CA LYS A 19 -7.94 -19.78 31.13
C LYS A 19 -6.85 -18.99 30.40
N ASP A 20 -6.20 -19.61 29.40
CA ASP A 20 -5.09 -19.05 28.64
C ASP A 20 -5.54 -18.37 27.34
N GLU A 21 -6.78 -18.59 26.87
CA GLU A 21 -7.37 -17.81 25.78
C GLU A 21 -7.34 -16.31 26.12
N THR A 22 -7.14 -15.49 25.10
CA THR A 22 -7.23 -14.03 25.24
C THR A 22 -8.70 -13.57 25.17
N LEU A 23 -8.98 -12.42 25.76
CA LEU A 23 -10.30 -11.81 25.66
C LEU A 23 -10.70 -11.58 24.19
N ALA A 24 -9.76 -11.19 23.33
CA ALA A 24 -10.02 -11.03 21.89
C ALA A 24 -10.46 -12.35 21.23
N GLN A 25 -9.79 -13.46 21.52
CA GLN A 25 -10.19 -14.78 21.01
C GLN A 25 -11.60 -15.14 21.47
N VAL A 26 -11.92 -14.94 22.73
CA VAL A 26 -13.27 -15.24 23.25
C VAL A 26 -14.34 -14.36 22.58
N LEU A 27 -14.11 -13.06 22.46
CA LEU A 27 -15.05 -12.16 21.78
C LEU A 27 -15.30 -12.55 20.32
N ARG A 28 -14.24 -12.89 19.60
CA ARG A 28 -14.28 -13.23 18.17
C ARG A 28 -14.77 -14.66 17.92
N ASN A 29 -14.12 -15.66 18.55
CA ASN A 29 -14.31 -17.07 18.19
C ASN A 29 -15.57 -17.66 18.86
N HIS A 30 -15.90 -17.23 20.09
CA HIS A 30 -17.06 -17.78 20.81
C HIS A 30 -18.32 -16.92 20.62
N LEU A 31 -18.16 -15.59 20.45
CA LEU A 31 -19.32 -14.67 20.39
C LEU A 31 -19.51 -14.04 19.03
N LEU A 32 -18.61 -14.26 18.08
CA LEU A 32 -18.60 -13.68 16.74
C LEU A 32 -18.68 -12.14 16.73
N LEU A 33 -18.15 -11.48 17.79
CA LEU A 33 -17.99 -10.04 17.85
C LEU A 33 -16.72 -9.65 17.10
N THR A 34 -16.80 -9.77 15.78
CA THR A 34 -15.66 -9.62 14.87
C THR A 34 -15.19 -8.17 14.70
N GLY A 35 -15.95 -7.18 15.15
CA GLY A 35 -15.51 -5.78 15.21
C GLY A 35 -14.28 -5.56 16.08
N CYS A 36 -14.01 -6.43 17.06
CA CYS A 36 -12.75 -6.50 17.75
C CYS A 36 -11.68 -7.15 16.83
N LYS A 37 -10.76 -6.37 16.27
CA LYS A 37 -9.78 -6.84 15.26
C LYS A 37 -8.45 -7.24 15.92
N ILE A 38 -7.85 -8.34 15.46
CA ILE A 38 -6.50 -8.75 15.88
C ILE A 38 -5.51 -8.42 14.74
N GLY A 39 -4.75 -7.33 14.89
CA GLY A 39 -3.68 -6.96 13.97
C GLY A 39 -2.36 -7.59 14.40
N CYS A 40 -1.69 -7.02 15.42
CA CYS A 40 -0.37 -7.51 15.84
C CYS A 40 -0.40 -8.74 16.76
N GLY A 41 -1.47 -8.97 17.51
CA GLY A 41 -1.51 -10.00 18.56
C GLY A 41 -0.64 -9.73 19.79
N GLU A 42 0.14 -8.63 19.81
CA GLU A 42 1.20 -8.31 20.79
C GLU A 42 0.91 -7.05 21.60
N GLY A 43 -0.27 -6.46 21.46
CA GLY A 43 -0.69 -5.25 22.16
C GLY A 43 -0.04 -3.94 21.66
N HIS A 44 0.50 -3.90 20.44
CA HIS A 44 1.21 -2.74 19.89
C HIS A 44 0.42 -1.93 18.87
N CYS A 45 -0.72 -2.42 18.35
CA CYS A 45 -1.47 -1.72 17.29
C CYS A 45 -2.82 -1.14 17.72
N GLY A 46 -3.37 -1.55 18.87
CA GLY A 46 -4.64 -1.05 19.39
C GLY A 46 -5.90 -1.42 18.60
N ALA A 47 -5.80 -2.21 17.52
CA ALA A 47 -6.96 -2.64 16.74
C ALA A 47 -7.94 -3.52 17.55
N CYS A 48 -7.42 -4.21 18.57
CA CYS A 48 -8.20 -5.05 19.49
C CYS A 48 -8.71 -4.31 20.74
N ASN A 49 -8.62 -2.98 20.80
CA ASN A 49 -9.07 -2.23 21.97
C ASN A 49 -10.57 -2.43 22.21
N VAL A 50 -10.92 -2.70 23.47
CA VAL A 50 -12.28 -2.75 23.99
C VAL A 50 -12.37 -1.92 25.26
N ILE A 51 -13.56 -1.53 25.69
CA ILE A 51 -13.76 -0.93 27.01
C ILE A 51 -13.99 -2.05 28.02
N MET A 52 -13.17 -2.15 29.04
CA MET A 52 -13.40 -3.07 30.15
C MET A 52 -13.47 -2.27 31.47
N ASN A 53 -14.61 -2.30 32.13
CA ASN A 53 -14.85 -1.53 33.36
C ASN A 53 -14.49 -0.04 33.21
N GLY A 54 -14.92 0.59 32.10
CA GLY A 54 -14.69 2.00 31.80
C GLY A 54 -13.28 2.35 31.29
N LYS A 55 -12.40 1.38 31.06
CA LYS A 55 -11.02 1.62 30.63
C LYS A 55 -10.71 0.95 29.29
N VAL A 56 -9.92 1.60 28.46
CA VAL A 56 -9.38 0.98 27.23
C VAL A 56 -8.48 -0.21 27.60
N THR A 57 -8.80 -1.37 27.05
CA THR A 57 -8.07 -2.63 27.30
C THR A 57 -7.71 -3.29 25.97
N ARG A 58 -6.42 -3.66 25.82
CA ARG A 58 -5.91 -4.39 24.65
C ARG A 58 -6.26 -5.87 24.81
N SER A 59 -7.36 -6.29 24.24
CA SER A 59 -7.94 -7.62 24.47
C SER A 59 -7.08 -8.77 23.94
N CYS A 60 -6.22 -8.55 22.92
CA CYS A 60 -5.37 -9.60 22.33
C CYS A 60 -4.27 -10.15 23.26
N ILE A 61 -3.89 -9.40 24.29
CA ILE A 61 -2.90 -9.83 25.30
C ILE A 61 -3.50 -10.05 26.67
N TYR A 62 -4.82 -9.90 26.82
CA TYR A 62 -5.49 -10.00 28.11
C TYR A 62 -6.11 -11.38 28.27
N LYS A 63 -5.41 -12.29 28.99
CA LYS A 63 -5.85 -13.68 29.20
C LYS A 63 -7.12 -13.74 30.03
N MET A 64 -7.99 -14.69 29.74
CA MET A 64 -9.26 -14.90 30.45
C MET A 64 -9.07 -15.18 31.95
N SER A 65 -7.97 -15.81 32.35
CA SER A 65 -7.60 -15.96 33.76
C SER A 65 -7.50 -14.64 34.54
N ARG A 66 -7.20 -13.52 33.84
CA ARG A 66 -7.06 -12.19 34.43
C ARG A 66 -8.32 -11.32 34.28
N VAL A 67 -9.28 -11.70 33.42
CA VAL A 67 -10.54 -10.97 33.29
C VAL A 67 -11.33 -11.11 34.58
N PRO A 68 -11.72 -10.00 35.25
CA PRO A 68 -12.54 -10.09 36.46
C PRO A 68 -13.88 -10.75 36.18
N ASP A 69 -14.39 -11.53 37.11
CA ASP A 69 -15.77 -12.01 37.02
C ASP A 69 -16.73 -10.83 37.12
N HIS A 70 -17.85 -10.87 36.41
CA HIS A 70 -18.80 -9.75 36.23
C HIS A 70 -18.20 -8.48 35.59
N ALA A 71 -17.05 -8.59 34.89
CA ALA A 71 -16.52 -7.44 34.14
C ALA A 71 -17.51 -6.96 33.09
N GLU A 72 -17.65 -5.64 33.00
CA GLU A 72 -18.45 -4.99 31.97
C GLU A 72 -17.55 -4.68 30.76
N ILE A 73 -17.89 -5.23 29.58
CA ILE A 73 -17.10 -5.12 28.36
C ILE A 73 -17.96 -4.49 27.28
N THR A 74 -17.44 -3.44 26.65
CA THR A 74 -18.06 -2.82 25.46
C THR A 74 -17.11 -2.98 24.28
N THR A 75 -17.59 -3.63 23.21
CA THR A 75 -16.94 -3.69 21.91
C THR A 75 -17.50 -2.62 20.99
N ILE A 76 -16.98 -2.49 19.77
CA ILE A 76 -17.46 -1.50 18.80
C ILE A 76 -18.96 -1.67 18.49
N GLU A 77 -19.45 -2.91 18.47
CA GLU A 77 -20.86 -3.25 18.24
C GLU A 77 -21.79 -2.73 19.36
N GLY A 78 -21.22 -2.43 20.53
CA GLY A 78 -21.93 -1.82 21.66
C GLY A 78 -21.83 -0.30 21.72
N VAL A 79 -21.11 0.35 20.82
CA VAL A 79 -20.98 1.83 20.77
C VAL A 79 -22.14 2.46 20.02
N GLY A 80 -22.54 1.90 18.89
CA GLY A 80 -23.66 2.35 18.07
C GLY A 80 -23.90 1.40 16.91
N THR A 81 -25.08 1.49 16.30
CA THR A 81 -25.54 0.62 15.20
C THR A 81 -25.67 1.41 13.89
N LEU A 82 -25.90 0.70 12.78
CA LEU A 82 -26.15 1.35 11.47
C LEU A 82 -27.33 2.33 11.51
N SER A 83 -28.36 2.05 12.33
CA SER A 83 -29.56 2.90 12.47
C SER A 83 -29.41 4.01 13.51
N ASP A 84 -28.49 3.88 14.46
CA ASP A 84 -28.21 4.87 15.51
C ASP A 84 -26.72 4.91 15.85
N MET A 85 -26.00 5.65 15.04
CA MET A 85 -24.55 5.81 15.21
C MET A 85 -24.23 6.82 16.31
N HIS A 86 -23.22 6.49 17.10
CA HIS A 86 -22.62 7.42 18.05
C HIS A 86 -21.98 8.62 17.31
N PRO A 87 -21.95 9.85 17.85
CA PRO A 87 -21.31 11.00 17.21
C PRO A 87 -19.89 10.75 16.70
N ILE A 88 -19.10 9.97 17.41
CA ILE A 88 -17.75 9.57 16.99
C ILE A 88 -17.82 8.76 15.68
N GLN A 89 -18.74 7.83 15.53
CA GLN A 89 -18.87 7.00 14.32
C GLN A 89 -19.29 7.87 13.11
N VAL A 90 -20.20 8.80 13.32
CA VAL A 90 -20.61 9.76 12.27
C VAL A 90 -19.44 10.64 11.86
N ALA A 91 -18.69 11.18 12.82
CA ALA A 91 -17.51 12.00 12.54
C ALA A 91 -16.43 11.18 11.78
N TRP A 92 -16.23 9.90 12.14
CA TRP A 92 -15.30 9.02 11.41
C TRP A 92 -15.63 8.86 9.93
N MET A 93 -16.92 8.74 9.59
CA MET A 93 -17.36 8.72 8.20
C MET A 93 -17.14 10.06 7.50
N ALA A 94 -17.60 11.14 8.14
CA ALA A 94 -17.61 12.47 7.57
C ALA A 94 -16.21 13.03 7.28
N TYR A 95 -15.20 12.63 8.04
CA TYR A 95 -13.80 13.04 7.87
C TYR A 95 -12.94 12.01 7.10
N GLY A 96 -13.56 11.00 6.46
CA GLY A 96 -12.85 10.01 5.66
C GLY A 96 -11.89 9.11 6.45
N CYS A 97 -12.10 8.94 7.76
CA CYS A 97 -11.21 8.18 8.64
C CYS A 97 -11.20 6.67 8.35
N ALA A 98 -12.30 6.13 7.83
CA ALA A 98 -12.44 4.72 7.54
C ALA A 98 -11.97 4.41 6.11
N GLN A 99 -10.65 4.48 5.83
CA GLN A 99 -10.10 4.07 4.55
C GLN A 99 -10.18 2.54 4.41
N CYS A 100 -9.17 1.76 4.78
CA CYS A 100 -9.35 0.30 4.86
C CYS A 100 -10.33 -0.07 5.99
N GLY A 101 -10.36 0.67 7.09
CA GLY A 101 -11.30 0.50 8.20
C GLY A 101 -10.85 -0.47 9.29
N PHE A 102 -9.76 -1.21 9.09
CA PHE A 102 -9.31 -2.25 10.04
C PHE A 102 -8.98 -1.71 11.43
N CYS A 103 -8.38 -0.53 11.53
CA CYS A 103 -8.04 0.12 12.80
C CYS A 103 -9.22 0.90 13.42
N SER A 104 -10.26 1.23 12.63
CA SER A 104 -11.34 2.14 13.05
C SER A 104 -12.05 1.73 14.33
N PRO A 105 -12.42 0.45 14.55
CA PRO A 105 -13.02 0.03 15.81
C PRO A 105 -12.19 0.37 17.04
N GLY A 106 -10.89 0.05 17.00
CA GLY A 106 -9.97 0.30 18.12
C GLY A 106 -9.76 1.78 18.42
N PHE A 107 -9.71 2.64 17.39
CA PHE A 107 -9.64 4.09 17.55
C PHE A 107 -10.95 4.67 18.12
N ILE A 108 -12.11 4.26 17.60
CA ILE A 108 -13.43 4.72 18.05
C ILE A 108 -13.62 4.35 19.54
N ILE A 109 -13.26 3.15 19.96
CA ILE A 109 -13.26 2.71 21.35
C ILE A 109 -12.36 3.63 22.21
N SER A 110 -11.17 3.92 21.74
CA SER A 110 -10.23 4.78 22.45
C SER A 110 -10.74 6.23 22.54
N ALA A 111 -11.28 6.76 21.44
CA ALA A 111 -11.88 8.10 21.40
C ALA A 111 -13.09 8.22 22.33
N LYS A 112 -13.94 7.18 22.37
CA LYS A 112 -15.10 7.17 23.27
C LYS A 112 -14.68 7.30 24.74
N VAL A 113 -13.71 6.50 25.19
CA VAL A 113 -13.22 6.60 26.57
C VAL A 113 -12.58 7.97 26.85
N LEU A 114 -11.86 8.54 25.89
CA LEU A 114 -11.33 9.89 26.05
C LEU A 114 -12.46 10.91 26.25
N LEU A 115 -13.44 10.96 25.33
CA LEU A 115 -14.49 11.98 25.35
C LEU A 115 -15.48 11.80 26.49
N ASP A 116 -15.71 10.57 26.97
CA ASP A 116 -16.53 10.30 28.16
C ASP A 116 -15.86 10.89 29.44
N ASN A 117 -14.52 10.97 29.49
CA ASN A 117 -13.77 11.48 30.64
C ASN A 117 -13.30 12.92 30.47
N ASN A 118 -13.10 13.38 29.25
CA ASN A 118 -12.70 14.76 28.91
C ASN A 118 -13.49 15.21 27.66
N PRO A 119 -14.62 15.88 27.86
CA PRO A 119 -15.47 16.34 26.75
C PRO A 119 -14.90 17.48 25.92
N SER A 120 -13.81 18.13 26.39
CA SER A 120 -13.16 19.26 25.72
C SER A 120 -11.64 19.05 25.63
N PRO A 121 -11.16 17.97 24.96
CA PRO A 121 -9.74 17.75 24.84
C PRO A 121 -9.11 18.74 23.87
N THR A 122 -7.83 19.06 24.08
CA THR A 122 -7.00 19.70 23.06
C THR A 122 -6.57 18.68 21.99
N ARG A 123 -6.14 19.14 20.81
CA ARG A 123 -5.61 18.28 19.76
C ARG A 123 -4.41 17.47 20.24
N GLU A 124 -3.53 18.09 21.02
CA GLU A 124 -2.35 17.43 21.60
C GLU A 124 -2.76 16.32 22.57
N GLU A 125 -3.74 16.55 23.45
CA GLU A 125 -4.29 15.53 24.33
C GLU A 125 -4.91 14.35 23.58
N VAL A 126 -5.58 14.59 22.43
CA VAL A 126 -6.11 13.52 21.57
C VAL A 126 -4.98 12.68 20.99
N ARG A 127 -3.92 13.31 20.47
CA ARG A 127 -2.75 12.64 19.92
C ARG A 127 -2.03 11.80 20.96
N ASP A 128 -1.74 12.38 22.12
CA ASP A 128 -1.08 11.71 23.22
C ASP A 128 -1.91 10.53 23.74
N TRP A 129 -3.24 10.69 23.78
CA TRP A 129 -4.14 9.62 24.15
C TRP A 129 -4.05 8.45 23.18
N PHE A 130 -4.18 8.67 21.88
CA PHE A 130 -4.06 7.61 20.89
C PHE A 130 -2.68 6.94 20.94
N ASN A 131 -1.62 7.72 21.09
CA ASN A 131 -0.27 7.21 21.26
C ASN A 131 -0.13 6.32 22.52
N LYS A 132 -0.68 6.75 23.65
CA LYS A 132 -0.72 6.01 24.92
C LYS A 132 -1.52 4.70 24.79
N GLN A 133 -2.64 4.72 24.07
CA GLN A 133 -3.47 3.54 23.83
C GLN A 133 -2.91 2.64 22.73
N ARG A 134 -1.75 2.97 22.17
CA ARG A 134 -1.08 2.21 21.11
C ARG A 134 -1.92 2.09 19.83
N ASN A 135 -2.77 3.06 19.53
CA ASN A 135 -3.55 3.08 18.33
C ASN A 135 -2.67 3.36 17.10
N LEU A 136 -2.58 2.40 16.18
CA LEU A 136 -1.85 2.50 14.93
C LEU A 136 -2.81 2.56 13.73
N CYS A 137 -2.49 3.41 12.77
CA CYS A 137 -3.09 3.44 11.45
C CYS A 137 -2.00 3.61 10.39
N ARG A 138 -2.05 2.79 9.35
CA ARG A 138 -1.11 2.87 8.21
C ARG A 138 -1.64 3.75 7.08
N CYS A 139 -2.97 3.96 7.03
CA CYS A 139 -3.66 4.54 5.89
C CYS A 139 -3.87 6.06 5.98
N THR A 140 -4.15 6.59 7.19
CA THR A 140 -4.79 7.92 7.35
C THR A 140 -3.82 9.05 7.69
N GLY A 141 -2.56 8.74 8.03
CA GLY A 141 -1.63 9.76 8.52
C GLY A 141 -2.07 10.46 9.81
N TYR A 142 -3.04 9.89 10.51
CA TYR A 142 -3.60 10.31 11.81
C TYR A 142 -4.38 11.61 11.83
N LYS A 143 -4.07 12.62 11.00
CA LYS A 143 -4.73 13.93 11.00
C LYS A 143 -6.26 13.84 10.92
N PRO A 144 -6.88 13.11 9.99
CA PRO A 144 -8.35 12.99 9.94
C PRO A 144 -8.95 12.38 11.21
N LEU A 145 -8.24 11.45 11.87
CA LEU A 145 -8.69 10.80 13.10
C LEU A 145 -8.77 11.78 14.27
N ILE A 146 -7.81 12.69 14.35
CA ILE A 146 -7.76 13.77 15.34
C ILE A 146 -8.88 14.77 15.05
N ASP A 147 -9.00 15.20 13.78
CA ASP A 147 -10.04 16.15 13.34
C ASP A 147 -11.46 15.61 13.63
N ALA A 148 -11.71 14.34 13.32
CA ALA A 148 -12.98 13.67 13.61
C ALA A 148 -13.26 13.57 15.12
N THR A 149 -12.24 13.31 15.94
CA THR A 149 -12.39 13.26 17.39
C THR A 149 -12.79 14.65 17.95
N MET A 150 -12.15 15.71 17.46
CA MET A 150 -12.47 17.09 17.84
C MET A 150 -13.90 17.47 17.43
N ALA A 151 -14.31 17.08 16.22
CA ALA A 151 -15.66 17.33 15.72
C ALA A 151 -16.72 16.56 16.53
N ALA A 152 -16.46 15.28 16.83
CA ALA A 152 -17.32 14.48 17.69
C ALA A 152 -17.47 15.08 19.09
N ALA A 153 -16.38 15.62 19.67
CA ALA A 153 -16.42 16.32 20.94
C ALA A 153 -17.35 17.53 20.88
N ALA A 154 -17.31 18.32 19.80
CA ALA A 154 -18.20 19.48 19.60
C ALA A 154 -19.69 19.04 19.53
N VAL A 155 -20.01 17.94 18.83
CA VAL A 155 -21.35 17.34 18.81
C VAL A 155 -21.78 16.93 20.21
N MET A 156 -20.92 16.23 20.95
CA MET A 156 -21.24 15.76 22.32
C MET A 156 -21.45 16.90 23.33
N ARG A 157 -20.84 18.08 23.09
CA ARG A 157 -21.10 19.30 23.87
C ARG A 157 -22.33 20.08 23.43
N GLY A 158 -23.00 19.67 22.34
CA GLY A 158 -24.16 20.36 21.79
C GLY A 158 -23.84 21.65 21.01
N GLU A 159 -22.59 21.81 20.58
CA GLU A 159 -22.12 22.95 19.75
C GLU A 159 -22.52 22.80 18.29
N MET A 160 -22.77 21.56 17.84
CA MET A 160 -23.27 21.18 16.52
C MET A 160 -24.03 19.87 16.60
N THR A 161 -24.73 19.51 15.53
CA THR A 161 -25.48 18.24 15.41
C THR A 161 -24.71 17.17 14.62
N LYS A 162 -25.16 15.91 14.67
CA LYS A 162 -24.60 14.84 13.81
C LYS A 162 -24.80 15.14 12.32
N GLU A 163 -25.93 15.74 11.97
CA GLU A 163 -26.31 16.13 10.61
C GLU A 163 -25.44 17.25 10.04
N ASP A 164 -24.83 18.08 10.89
CA ASP A 164 -23.90 19.13 10.46
C ASP A 164 -22.53 18.58 10.05
N LEU A 165 -22.19 17.37 10.50
CA LEU A 165 -20.95 16.67 10.10
C LEU A 165 -21.05 16.07 8.70
N VAL A 166 -22.25 15.60 8.32
CA VAL A 166 -22.45 14.82 7.11
C VAL A 166 -22.51 15.75 5.89
N PHE A 167 -21.78 15.38 4.84
CA PHE A 167 -21.83 16.07 3.56
C PHE A 167 -23.27 16.13 3.04
N LYS A 168 -23.72 17.34 2.68
CA LYS A 168 -25.02 17.60 2.09
C LYS A 168 -24.84 17.89 0.60
N GLN A 169 -25.36 17.00 -0.25
CA GLN A 169 -25.30 17.21 -1.69
C GLN A 169 -26.11 18.43 -2.10
N THR A 170 -25.48 19.35 -2.83
CA THR A 170 -26.13 20.62 -3.26
C THR A 170 -26.42 20.67 -4.76
N GLY A 171 -26.07 19.63 -5.51
CA GLY A 171 -26.27 19.48 -6.96
C GLY A 171 -26.45 18.03 -7.35
N ASP A 172 -26.50 17.75 -8.65
CA ASP A 172 -26.71 16.41 -9.18
C ASP A 172 -25.41 15.58 -9.23
N SER A 173 -24.23 16.23 -9.36
CA SER A 173 -22.94 15.57 -9.41
C SER A 173 -22.36 15.37 -8.01
N ILE A 174 -21.66 14.23 -7.83
CA ILE A 174 -20.84 13.95 -6.63
C ILE A 174 -19.33 14.06 -6.91
N VAL A 175 -18.94 14.41 -8.14
CA VAL A 175 -17.53 14.64 -8.49
C VAL A 175 -16.98 15.84 -7.72
N GLY A 176 -15.77 15.74 -7.20
CA GLY A 176 -15.09 16.79 -6.44
C GLY A 176 -15.63 17.05 -5.03
N THR A 177 -16.62 16.28 -4.60
CA THR A 177 -17.30 16.48 -3.31
C THR A 177 -16.75 15.59 -2.21
N ASN A 178 -17.24 15.82 -1.00
CA ASN A 178 -16.99 14.99 0.19
C ASN A 178 -18.05 13.88 0.34
N TYR A 179 -18.57 13.34 -0.77
CA TYR A 179 -19.54 12.25 -0.72
C TYR A 179 -18.94 11.04 0.03
N ILE A 180 -19.70 10.52 1.01
CA ILE A 180 -19.23 9.44 1.88
C ILE A 180 -19.22 8.14 1.10
N ARG A 181 -18.11 7.40 1.17
CA ARG A 181 -17.95 6.11 0.48
C ARG A 181 -18.97 5.07 0.95
N PRO A 182 -19.45 4.16 0.05
CA PRO A 182 -20.49 3.18 0.37
C PRO A 182 -20.20 2.29 1.58
N SER A 183 -18.95 1.89 1.77
CA SER A 183 -18.52 0.97 2.85
C SER A 183 -18.31 1.65 4.22
N ALA A 184 -18.37 2.98 4.33
CA ALA A 184 -17.96 3.71 5.53
C ALA A 184 -18.76 3.33 6.78
N ALA A 185 -20.10 3.27 6.66
CA ALA A 185 -20.99 3.00 7.78
C ALA A 185 -20.72 1.65 8.46
N GLN A 186 -20.52 0.61 7.66
CA GLN A 186 -20.22 -0.73 8.16
C GLN A 186 -18.83 -0.80 8.82
N LYS A 187 -17.84 -0.10 8.28
CA LYS A 187 -16.47 -0.04 8.85
C LYS A 187 -16.44 0.62 10.24
N VAL A 188 -17.23 1.68 10.45
CA VAL A 188 -17.26 2.40 11.75
C VAL A 188 -18.16 1.74 12.80
N THR A 189 -19.12 0.89 12.38
CA THR A 189 -19.97 0.12 13.31
C THR A 189 -19.41 -1.27 13.64
N GLY A 190 -18.29 -1.67 12.98
CA GLY A 190 -17.68 -2.98 13.18
C GLY A 190 -18.40 -4.14 12.50
N THR A 191 -19.39 -3.85 11.63
CA THR A 191 -20.15 -4.85 10.88
C THR A 191 -19.52 -5.19 9.53
N TRP A 192 -18.40 -4.57 9.18
CA TRP A 192 -17.59 -4.89 8.01
C TRP A 192 -16.65 -6.04 8.32
N ASP A 193 -16.89 -7.20 7.69
CA ASP A 193 -16.02 -8.36 7.84
C ASP A 193 -14.81 -8.26 6.92
N PHE A 194 -13.65 -8.63 7.46
CA PHE A 194 -12.39 -8.79 6.73
C PHE A 194 -12.10 -10.30 6.55
N GLY A 195 -11.07 -10.66 5.78
CA GLY A 195 -10.82 -12.04 5.45
C GLY A 195 -10.67 -13.00 6.65
N ALA A 196 -10.07 -12.54 7.75
CA ALA A 196 -10.00 -13.33 8.99
C ALA A 196 -11.35 -13.43 9.72
N ASP A 197 -12.27 -12.48 9.53
CA ASP A 197 -13.61 -12.51 10.11
C ASP A 197 -14.50 -13.48 9.33
N ASP A 198 -14.43 -13.44 8.00
CA ASP A 198 -15.12 -14.40 7.12
C ASP A 198 -14.64 -15.83 7.37
N ALA A 199 -13.33 -16.01 7.56
CA ALA A 199 -12.74 -17.32 7.89
C ALA A 199 -13.30 -17.93 9.19
N LEU A 200 -13.65 -17.10 10.18
CA LEU A 200 -14.32 -17.56 11.41
C LEU A 200 -15.77 -18.02 11.16
N LYS A 201 -16.44 -17.43 10.17
CA LYS A 201 -17.84 -17.71 9.83
C LYS A 201 -18.01 -18.85 8.83
N MET A 202 -16.91 -19.46 8.38
CA MET A 202 -16.91 -20.63 7.49
C MET A 202 -17.66 -21.81 8.14
N PRO A 203 -18.24 -22.73 7.34
CA PRO A 203 -18.98 -23.88 7.85
C PRO A 203 -18.18 -24.71 8.87
N SER A 204 -18.90 -25.37 9.79
CA SER A 204 -18.31 -26.33 10.72
C SER A 204 -17.54 -27.40 9.95
N GLY A 205 -16.34 -27.75 10.43
CA GLY A 205 -15.45 -28.70 9.77
C GLY A 205 -14.48 -28.07 8.75
N THR A 206 -14.49 -26.76 8.57
CA THR A 206 -13.42 -26.04 7.88
C THR A 206 -12.10 -26.25 8.60
N LEU A 207 -11.09 -26.72 7.87
CA LEU A 207 -9.76 -26.93 8.43
C LEU A 207 -8.98 -25.63 8.55
N ARG A 208 -8.20 -25.52 9.62
CA ARG A 208 -7.29 -24.41 9.86
C ARG A 208 -5.90 -24.77 9.38
N LEU A 209 -5.30 -23.86 8.61
CA LEU A 209 -3.97 -24.06 8.06
C LEU A 209 -2.94 -23.27 8.87
N ALA A 210 -1.74 -23.83 9.01
CA ALA A 210 -0.56 -23.14 9.50
C ALA A 210 0.67 -23.54 8.68
N LEU A 211 1.68 -22.67 8.61
CA LEU A 211 2.91 -22.89 7.84
C LEU A 211 4.07 -23.30 8.75
N THR A 212 4.81 -24.31 8.31
CA THR A 212 6.20 -24.52 8.72
C THR A 212 7.07 -23.60 7.87
N GLN A 213 7.80 -22.68 8.51
CA GLN A 213 8.63 -21.68 7.85
C GLN A 213 10.11 -21.92 8.09
N ALA A 214 10.92 -21.55 7.10
CA ALA A 214 12.38 -21.55 7.19
C ALA A 214 12.87 -20.57 8.29
N LYS A 215 13.85 -21.02 9.06
CA LYS A 215 14.49 -20.23 10.14
C LYS A 215 15.93 -19.78 9.79
N VAL A 216 16.32 -19.99 8.52
CA VAL A 216 17.59 -19.59 7.92
C VAL A 216 17.35 -18.91 6.59
N SER A 217 18.31 -18.14 6.11
CA SER A 217 18.20 -17.37 4.88
C SER A 217 18.60 -18.15 3.63
N HIS A 218 19.45 -19.19 3.75
CA HIS A 218 19.91 -20.00 2.62
C HIS A 218 20.36 -21.36 3.07
N ALA A 219 19.78 -22.44 2.53
CA ALA A 219 20.16 -23.80 2.87
C ALA A 219 19.68 -24.81 1.81
N ASN A 220 20.37 -25.94 1.69
CA ASN A 220 19.82 -27.15 1.08
C ASN A 220 18.92 -27.86 2.09
N ILE A 221 17.75 -28.36 1.65
CA ILE A 221 16.88 -29.22 2.47
C ILE A 221 17.29 -30.66 2.22
N LEU A 222 17.79 -31.35 3.26
CA LEU A 222 18.20 -32.73 3.19
C LEU A 222 17.02 -33.68 3.42
N SER A 223 16.13 -33.35 4.35
CA SER A 223 14.90 -34.09 4.61
C SER A 223 13.83 -33.26 5.28
N ILE A 224 12.56 -33.64 5.06
CA ILE A 224 11.38 -33.09 5.76
C ILE A 224 10.66 -34.29 6.40
N ASP A 225 10.66 -34.36 7.73
CA ASP A 225 9.96 -35.39 8.50
C ASP A 225 8.68 -34.84 9.12
N THR A 226 7.54 -35.33 8.68
CA THR A 226 6.20 -34.90 9.08
C THR A 226 5.56 -35.83 10.11
N ALA A 227 6.19 -36.97 10.44
CA ALA A 227 5.54 -38.05 11.22
C ALA A 227 5.08 -37.62 12.63
N GLU A 228 5.89 -36.83 13.33
CA GLU A 228 5.50 -36.29 14.64
C GLU A 228 4.29 -35.35 14.51
N ALA A 229 4.34 -34.40 13.57
CA ALA A 229 3.26 -33.46 13.33
C ALA A 229 1.94 -34.13 12.95
N GLU A 230 2.00 -35.14 12.06
CA GLU A 230 0.83 -35.93 11.64
C GLU A 230 0.18 -36.72 12.77
N SER A 231 0.97 -37.13 13.80
CA SER A 231 0.47 -37.86 14.96
C SER A 231 -0.20 -36.96 16.03
N MET A 232 -0.08 -35.65 15.91
CA MET A 232 -0.59 -34.72 16.91
C MET A 232 -2.14 -34.63 16.91
N PRO A 233 -2.76 -34.36 18.06
CA PRO A 233 -4.21 -34.22 18.16
C PRO A 233 -4.77 -33.16 17.20
N GLY A 234 -5.87 -33.50 16.51
CA GLY A 234 -6.59 -32.59 15.63
C GLY A 234 -5.95 -32.38 14.25
N VAL A 235 -4.75 -32.88 14.01
CA VAL A 235 -4.08 -32.81 12.69
C VAL A 235 -4.75 -33.76 11.72
N VAL A 236 -5.08 -33.28 10.54
CA VAL A 236 -5.69 -34.02 9.44
C VAL A 236 -4.65 -34.42 8.41
N ARG A 237 -3.76 -33.48 8.07
CA ARG A 237 -2.72 -33.70 7.04
C ARG A 237 -1.59 -32.70 7.21
N VAL A 238 -0.37 -33.11 6.90
CA VAL A 238 0.75 -32.23 6.56
C VAL A 238 0.98 -32.31 5.06
N ILE A 239 0.96 -31.17 4.37
CA ILE A 239 1.15 -31.03 2.93
C ILE A 239 2.55 -30.49 2.69
N THR A 240 3.31 -31.18 1.82
CA THR A 240 4.64 -30.77 1.36
C THR A 240 4.64 -30.57 -0.16
N ALA A 241 5.73 -30.08 -0.71
CA ALA A 241 5.90 -29.95 -2.16
C ALA A 241 5.68 -31.28 -2.92
N LYS A 242 5.99 -32.41 -2.29
CA LYS A 242 5.73 -33.76 -2.87
C LYS A 242 4.24 -34.01 -3.08
N ASP A 243 3.39 -33.57 -2.16
CA ASP A 243 1.93 -33.73 -2.26
C ASP A 243 1.37 -32.86 -3.39
N ILE A 244 1.89 -31.60 -3.55
CA ILE A 244 1.50 -30.71 -4.64
C ILE A 244 1.87 -31.33 -6.00
N LYS A 245 3.10 -31.84 -6.14
CA LYS A 245 3.56 -32.52 -7.35
C LYS A 245 2.76 -33.79 -7.63
N ALA A 246 2.45 -34.61 -6.62
CA ALA A 246 1.62 -35.79 -6.75
C ALA A 246 0.17 -35.46 -7.17
N ALA A 247 -0.35 -34.30 -6.79
CA ALA A 247 -1.64 -33.78 -7.21
C ALA A 247 -1.62 -33.11 -8.61
N GLY A 248 -0.47 -33.17 -9.33
CA GLY A 248 -0.31 -32.64 -10.69
C GLY A 248 0.13 -31.19 -10.78
N GLY A 249 0.49 -30.55 -9.67
CA GLY A 249 1.06 -29.20 -9.66
C GLY A 249 2.57 -29.21 -9.94
N THR A 250 3.08 -28.13 -10.53
CA THR A 250 4.52 -27.95 -10.75
C THR A 250 5.24 -27.52 -9.46
N ASN A 251 4.51 -27.08 -8.45
CA ASN A 251 5.00 -26.45 -7.22
C ASN A 251 5.77 -25.13 -7.45
N LYS A 252 5.59 -24.50 -8.61
CA LYS A 252 6.27 -23.24 -8.98
C LYS A 252 5.26 -22.15 -9.26
N ILE A 253 5.49 -20.97 -8.72
CA ILE A 253 4.73 -19.75 -9.02
C ILE A 253 5.36 -19.08 -10.24
N ASN A 254 4.54 -18.71 -11.21
CA ASN A 254 4.99 -17.95 -12.36
C ASN A 254 5.18 -16.48 -11.98
N GLY A 255 6.43 -16.05 -11.94
CA GLY A 255 6.82 -14.69 -11.57
C GLY A 255 6.57 -13.65 -12.67
N LEU A 256 6.12 -14.04 -13.86
CA LEU A 256 5.84 -13.21 -15.03
C LEU A 256 7.05 -12.33 -15.42
N VAL A 257 7.83 -12.80 -16.35
CA VAL A 257 8.91 -12.01 -16.96
C VAL A 257 8.28 -10.94 -17.87
N MET A 258 8.30 -9.69 -17.45
CA MET A 258 7.68 -8.57 -18.16
C MET A 258 8.57 -8.01 -19.28
N LEU A 259 9.89 -8.04 -19.10
CA LEU A 259 10.89 -7.49 -20.01
C LEU A 259 11.92 -8.60 -20.40
N PRO A 260 11.55 -9.51 -21.31
CA PRO A 260 12.32 -10.73 -21.54
C PRO A 260 13.67 -10.51 -22.24
N LYS A 261 13.86 -9.40 -22.97
CA LYS A 261 15.06 -9.20 -23.79
C LYS A 261 16.36 -9.21 -22.99
N HIS A 262 16.34 -8.65 -21.77
CA HIS A 262 17.52 -8.55 -20.91
C HIS A 262 17.37 -9.31 -19.60
N ASN A 263 16.32 -10.08 -19.45
CA ASN A 263 16.06 -10.93 -18.30
C ASN A 263 16.68 -12.32 -18.51
N LYS A 264 17.45 -12.79 -17.54
CA LYS A 264 18.16 -14.08 -17.58
C LYS A 264 17.45 -15.17 -16.81
N THR A 265 16.23 -14.88 -16.27
CA THR A 265 15.39 -15.86 -15.58
C THR A 265 14.26 -16.35 -16.48
N ASP A 266 13.65 -17.47 -16.13
CA ASP A 266 12.40 -17.94 -16.72
C ASP A 266 11.15 -17.56 -15.89
N GLY A 267 11.34 -16.92 -14.72
CA GLY A 267 10.28 -16.46 -13.84
C GLY A 267 9.66 -17.54 -12.93
N PHE A 268 10.28 -18.72 -12.83
CA PHE A 268 9.78 -19.85 -12.06
C PHE A 268 10.67 -20.22 -10.87
N GLU A 269 11.37 -19.28 -10.27
CA GLU A 269 12.26 -19.52 -9.14
C GLU A 269 11.51 -19.75 -7.83
N ARG A 270 10.35 -19.11 -7.64
CA ARG A 270 9.61 -19.21 -6.38
C ARG A 270 8.77 -20.49 -6.29
N PRO A 271 9.07 -21.39 -5.33
CA PRO A 271 8.22 -22.55 -5.07
C PRO A 271 6.94 -22.13 -4.31
N VAL A 272 5.88 -22.93 -4.45
CA VAL A 272 4.72 -22.83 -3.55
C VAL A 272 5.14 -23.28 -2.14
N LEU A 273 5.86 -24.40 -2.04
CA LEU A 273 6.53 -24.90 -0.83
C LEU A 273 7.96 -25.30 -1.16
N CYS A 274 8.91 -24.89 -0.35
CA CYS A 274 10.31 -25.30 -0.52
C CYS A 274 10.47 -26.82 -0.32
N ASP A 275 11.18 -27.48 -1.23
CA ASP A 275 11.43 -28.93 -1.19
C ASP A 275 12.91 -29.30 -1.24
N GLU A 276 13.73 -28.59 -2.00
CA GLU A 276 15.16 -28.86 -2.19
C GLU A 276 16.04 -27.78 -1.55
N LYS A 277 15.54 -26.54 -1.51
CA LYS A 277 16.32 -25.37 -1.09
C LYS A 277 15.47 -24.32 -0.40
N ILE A 278 16.05 -23.68 0.61
CA ILE A 278 15.56 -22.47 1.24
C ILE A 278 16.32 -21.29 0.63
N PHE A 279 15.60 -20.26 0.23
CA PHE A 279 16.17 -19.09 -0.44
C PHE A 279 16.16 -17.82 0.41
N GLN A 280 15.24 -17.76 1.39
CA GLN A 280 15.15 -16.65 2.34
C GLN A 280 14.58 -17.10 3.69
N PHE A 281 14.84 -16.31 4.72
CA PHE A 281 14.18 -16.47 6.02
C PHE A 281 12.66 -16.32 5.87
N GLY A 282 11.91 -17.28 6.39
CA GLY A 282 10.45 -17.25 6.38
C GLY A 282 9.80 -17.98 5.19
N ASP A 283 10.56 -18.56 4.26
CA ASP A 283 10.02 -19.39 3.18
C ASP A 283 9.12 -20.51 3.71
N ALA A 284 8.03 -20.81 3.01
CA ALA A 284 7.10 -21.87 3.36
C ALA A 284 7.66 -23.24 2.96
N ILE A 285 7.70 -24.19 3.91
CA ILE A 285 8.21 -25.56 3.70
C ILE A 285 7.08 -26.57 3.71
N ALA A 286 6.12 -26.42 4.62
CA ALA A 286 4.96 -27.30 4.71
C ALA A 286 3.71 -26.53 5.16
N ILE A 287 2.54 -27.06 4.78
CA ILE A 287 1.23 -26.61 5.26
C ILE A 287 0.68 -27.69 6.18
N VAL A 288 0.35 -27.34 7.41
CA VAL A 288 -0.35 -28.23 8.34
C VAL A 288 -1.83 -27.88 8.35
N ALA A 289 -2.70 -28.85 8.11
CA ALA A 289 -4.14 -28.72 8.18
C ALA A 289 -4.66 -29.45 9.44
N ALA A 290 -5.38 -28.73 10.30
CA ALA A 290 -5.95 -29.27 11.54
C ALA A 290 -7.37 -28.73 11.79
N ASP A 291 -8.03 -29.29 12.83
CA ASP A 291 -9.39 -28.92 13.25
C ASP A 291 -9.44 -27.51 13.92
N THR A 292 -8.33 -27.08 14.52
CA THR A 292 -8.20 -25.77 15.15
C THR A 292 -6.89 -25.07 14.72
N GLU A 293 -6.86 -23.75 14.86
CA GLU A 293 -5.65 -22.95 14.57
C GLU A 293 -4.51 -23.30 15.54
N GLU A 294 -4.83 -23.54 16.81
CA GLU A 294 -3.87 -23.94 17.84
C GLU A 294 -3.21 -25.27 17.51
N HIS A 295 -3.99 -26.28 17.09
CA HIS A 295 -3.46 -27.57 16.67
C HIS A 295 -2.60 -27.45 15.40
N ALA A 296 -3.06 -26.68 14.40
CA ALA A 296 -2.30 -26.45 13.18
C ALA A 296 -0.94 -25.77 13.46
N ARG A 297 -0.92 -24.73 14.29
CA ARG A 297 0.30 -24.01 14.66
C ARG A 297 1.27 -24.88 15.46
N ALA A 298 0.75 -25.62 16.47
CA ALA A 298 1.58 -26.51 17.27
C ALA A 298 2.22 -27.61 16.41
N ALA A 299 1.46 -28.19 15.48
CA ALA A 299 1.98 -29.22 14.59
C ALA A 299 2.94 -28.67 13.53
N ALA A 300 2.74 -27.42 13.05
CA ALA A 300 3.67 -26.77 12.13
C ALA A 300 5.08 -26.57 12.74
N GLU A 301 5.16 -26.33 14.04
CA GLU A 301 6.44 -26.26 14.78
C GLU A 301 7.06 -27.66 15.02
N ALA A 302 6.27 -28.74 14.94
CA ALA A 302 6.74 -30.11 15.13
C ALA A 302 7.27 -30.77 13.85
N VAL A 303 7.06 -30.16 12.68
CA VAL A 303 7.68 -30.63 11.43
C VAL A 303 9.20 -30.44 11.53
N LYS A 304 9.94 -31.53 11.32
CA LYS A 304 11.41 -31.47 11.37
C LYS A 304 11.99 -31.30 9.98
N VAL A 305 12.84 -30.33 9.83
CA VAL A 305 13.55 -30.04 8.57
C VAL A 305 15.05 -30.15 8.83
N GLU A 306 15.69 -31.13 8.18
CA GLU A 306 17.13 -31.27 8.20
C GLU A 306 17.72 -30.45 7.05
N ILE A 307 18.69 -29.62 7.34
CA ILE A 307 19.27 -28.66 6.40
C ILE A 307 20.78 -28.70 6.41
N GLU A 308 21.36 -28.30 5.28
CA GLU A 308 22.76 -27.91 5.14
C GLU A 308 22.78 -26.41 4.82
N GLU A 309 23.23 -25.58 5.77
CA GLU A 309 23.30 -24.14 5.56
C GLU A 309 24.32 -23.78 4.47
N LEU A 310 23.96 -22.80 3.65
CA LEU A 310 24.78 -22.25 2.58
C LEU A 310 25.13 -20.78 2.87
N PRO A 311 26.18 -20.24 2.23
CA PRO A 311 26.47 -18.80 2.28
C PRO A 311 25.24 -18.00 1.85
N ALA A 312 24.84 -17.00 2.64
CA ALA A 312 23.72 -16.12 2.36
C ALA A 312 24.20 -14.71 2.01
N TYR A 313 23.76 -14.18 0.89
CA TYR A 313 24.06 -12.83 0.46
C TYR A 313 22.89 -11.91 0.84
N MET A 314 23.09 -11.04 1.81
CA MET A 314 22.04 -10.23 2.44
C MET A 314 21.85 -8.85 1.79
N ASN A 315 22.69 -8.50 0.81
CA ASN A 315 22.53 -7.29 0.00
C ASN A 315 23.06 -7.49 -1.42
N ALA A 316 22.64 -6.61 -2.33
CA ALA A 316 22.99 -6.72 -3.74
C ALA A 316 24.50 -6.66 -4.00
N MET A 317 25.26 -5.83 -3.25
CA MET A 317 26.68 -5.63 -3.50
C MET A 317 27.49 -6.88 -3.15
N ASP A 318 27.13 -7.58 -2.07
CA ASP A 318 27.75 -8.85 -1.70
C ASP A 318 27.39 -9.96 -2.70
N ALA A 319 26.15 -9.96 -3.21
CA ALA A 319 25.69 -10.99 -4.15
C ALA A 319 26.30 -10.89 -5.56
N ILE A 320 26.82 -9.70 -5.95
CA ILE A 320 27.52 -9.50 -7.24
C ILE A 320 29.05 -9.49 -7.09
N ALA A 321 29.57 -9.76 -5.91
CA ALA A 321 31.02 -9.87 -5.72
C ALA A 321 31.61 -10.98 -6.63
N PRO A 322 32.86 -10.84 -7.11
CA PRO A 322 33.43 -11.77 -8.07
C PRO A 322 33.49 -13.24 -7.63
N ASP A 323 33.48 -13.48 -6.32
CA ASP A 323 33.52 -14.80 -5.68
C ASP A 323 32.15 -15.27 -5.16
N ALA A 324 31.08 -14.49 -5.38
CA ALA A 324 29.74 -14.86 -4.98
C ALA A 324 29.22 -16.04 -5.80
N ALA A 325 28.65 -17.05 -5.11
CA ALA A 325 27.99 -18.17 -5.77
C ALA A 325 26.61 -17.76 -6.31
N GLU A 326 26.17 -18.43 -7.37
CA GLU A 326 24.81 -18.27 -7.89
C GLU A 326 23.79 -18.80 -6.88
N ILE A 327 22.81 -17.99 -6.53
CA ILE A 327 21.69 -18.37 -5.65
C ILE A 327 20.81 -19.39 -6.37
N HIS A 328 20.52 -19.15 -7.65
CA HIS A 328 19.85 -20.09 -8.56
C HIS A 328 20.88 -20.64 -9.54
N PRO A 329 21.26 -21.93 -9.46
CA PRO A 329 22.27 -22.51 -10.32
C PRO A 329 21.97 -22.33 -11.81
N GLY A 330 22.90 -21.79 -12.56
CA GLY A 330 22.77 -21.49 -14.00
C GLY A 330 22.15 -20.12 -14.31
N THR A 331 21.79 -19.33 -13.28
CA THR A 331 21.28 -17.96 -13.43
C THR A 331 22.16 -17.00 -12.64
N PRO A 332 22.80 -16.01 -13.28
CA PRO A 332 23.65 -15.07 -12.55
C PRO A 332 22.83 -14.24 -11.57
N ASN A 333 23.43 -13.89 -10.41
CA ASN A 333 22.75 -13.08 -9.41
C ASN A 333 22.30 -11.70 -9.95
N ALA A 334 23.07 -11.07 -10.86
CA ALA A 334 22.64 -9.93 -11.66
C ALA A 334 21.77 -10.42 -12.84
N PHE A 335 20.48 -10.63 -12.61
CA PHE A 335 19.62 -11.34 -13.55
C PHE A 335 18.90 -10.48 -14.58
N PHE A 336 18.76 -9.19 -14.33
CA PHE A 336 18.15 -8.24 -15.26
C PHE A 336 18.91 -6.93 -15.28
N GLU A 337 18.99 -6.32 -16.46
CA GLU A 337 19.67 -5.05 -16.66
C GLU A 337 18.87 -4.17 -17.63
N THR A 338 18.76 -2.91 -17.35
CA THR A 338 18.12 -1.91 -18.21
C THR A 338 18.96 -0.64 -18.29
N ASN A 339 18.84 0.06 -19.42
CA ASN A 339 19.52 1.33 -19.67
C ASN A 339 18.49 2.36 -20.15
N CYS A 340 18.34 3.47 -19.42
CA CYS A 340 17.62 4.63 -19.93
C CYS A 340 18.62 5.54 -20.66
N ILE A 341 18.49 5.61 -22.00
CA ILE A 341 19.40 6.36 -22.87
C ILE A 341 18.61 7.44 -23.60
N LYS A 342 18.80 8.70 -23.21
CA LYS A 342 18.15 9.87 -23.80
C LYS A 342 19.20 10.84 -24.33
N GLY A 343 18.99 11.35 -25.54
CA GLY A 343 19.83 12.38 -26.12
C GLY A 343 21.28 11.97 -26.44
N PRO A 344 22.15 12.91 -26.78
CA PRO A 344 23.57 12.64 -27.12
C PRO A 344 24.41 12.30 -25.90
N ASP A 345 25.58 11.71 -26.12
CA ASP A 345 26.59 11.54 -25.06
C ASP A 345 27.05 12.90 -24.55
N PHE A 346 27.27 12.98 -23.24
CA PHE A 346 27.71 14.18 -22.57
C PHE A 346 29.19 14.10 -22.22
N ASP A 347 29.96 15.16 -22.55
CA ASP A 347 31.35 15.28 -22.20
C ASP A 347 31.51 15.90 -20.80
N TRP A 348 31.70 15.05 -19.80
CA TRP A 348 31.84 15.44 -18.39
C TRP A 348 33.10 16.27 -18.12
N ASP A 349 34.16 16.13 -18.92
CA ASP A 349 35.39 16.89 -18.77
C ASP A 349 35.24 18.34 -19.28
N SER A 350 34.21 18.64 -20.06
CA SER A 350 33.88 19.97 -20.55
C SER A 350 33.30 20.91 -19.50
N ILE A 351 32.85 20.36 -18.35
CA ILE A 351 32.19 21.09 -17.30
C ILE A 351 33.08 21.21 -16.06
N PRO A 352 33.19 22.42 -15.46
CA PRO A 352 33.96 22.62 -14.23
C PRO A 352 33.40 21.76 -13.07
N ASP A 353 34.32 21.35 -12.17
CA ASP A 353 33.92 20.58 -10.98
C ASP A 353 32.81 21.30 -10.13
N SER A 354 32.84 22.65 -10.13
CA SER A 354 31.81 23.45 -9.44
C SER A 354 30.38 23.31 -10.00
N GLN A 355 30.23 22.77 -11.20
CA GLN A 355 28.97 22.60 -11.92
C GLN A 355 28.54 21.12 -12.06
N GLN A 356 29.19 20.20 -11.37
CA GLN A 356 28.86 18.79 -11.39
C GLN A 356 29.00 18.15 -10.01
N VAL A 357 28.25 17.09 -9.77
CA VAL A 357 28.28 16.29 -8.54
C VAL A 357 28.17 14.81 -8.85
N GLU A 358 28.72 13.98 -7.98
CA GLU A 358 28.51 12.54 -7.98
C GLU A 358 28.15 12.11 -6.56
N ILE A 359 27.04 11.37 -6.41
CA ILE A 359 26.45 11.03 -5.11
C ILE A 359 26.11 9.54 -5.07
N GLU A 360 26.64 8.89 -4.03
CA GLU A 360 26.16 7.56 -3.65
C GLU A 360 25.02 7.69 -2.64
N SER A 361 23.92 6.96 -2.88
CA SER A 361 22.77 6.94 -1.99
C SER A 361 22.20 5.54 -1.83
N TYR A 362 21.40 5.36 -0.77
CA TYR A 362 20.77 4.09 -0.45
C TYR A 362 19.33 4.30 0.02
N CYS A 363 18.38 3.68 -0.69
CA CYS A 363 17.01 3.57 -0.27
C CYS A 363 16.79 2.20 0.38
N SER A 364 16.34 2.16 1.64
CA SER A 364 16.25 0.93 2.44
C SER A 364 15.09 0.01 2.07
N ARG A 365 15.09 -1.18 2.64
CA ARG A 365 14.05 -2.21 2.55
C ARG A 365 12.85 -1.82 3.42
N GLN A 366 11.92 -1.04 2.88
CA GLN A 366 10.73 -0.61 3.62
C GLN A 366 9.68 -1.73 3.69
N PRO A 367 9.25 -2.15 4.88
CA PRO A 367 8.17 -3.12 5.04
C PRO A 367 6.79 -2.45 4.92
N HIS A 368 5.79 -3.16 4.40
CA HIS A 368 4.44 -2.62 4.15
C HIS A 368 3.70 -2.23 5.42
N LEU A 369 3.86 -3.00 6.50
CA LEU A 369 3.30 -2.74 7.84
C LEU A 369 1.79 -2.50 7.84
N HIS A 370 1.07 -3.22 6.97
CA HIS A 370 -0.40 -3.24 7.01
C HIS A 370 -0.87 -3.92 8.30
N LEU A 371 -1.98 -3.41 8.88
CA LEU A 371 -2.40 -3.86 10.20
C LEU A 371 -3.09 -5.22 10.19
N GLU A 372 -3.87 -5.52 9.16
CA GLU A 372 -4.43 -6.85 8.98
C GLU A 372 -3.36 -7.79 8.44
N PRO A 373 -2.94 -8.83 9.18
CA PRO A 373 -2.05 -9.86 8.63
C PRO A 373 -2.64 -10.51 7.39
N ASP A 374 -1.82 -11.12 6.53
CA ASP A 374 -2.32 -11.81 5.36
C ASP A 374 -3.22 -12.97 5.77
N CYS A 375 -4.35 -13.11 5.08
CA CYS A 375 -5.37 -14.10 5.40
C CYS A 375 -6.22 -14.42 4.19
N GLY A 376 -6.81 -15.59 4.23
CA GLY A 376 -7.75 -16.04 3.22
C GLY A 376 -8.39 -17.38 3.59
N TYR A 377 -9.29 -17.83 2.75
CA TYR A 377 -9.95 -19.12 2.86
C TYR A 377 -10.29 -19.65 1.47
N GLY A 378 -10.55 -20.95 1.39
CA GLY A 378 -10.91 -21.56 0.12
C GLY A 378 -11.76 -22.81 0.28
N TYR A 379 -12.46 -23.15 -0.79
CA TYR A 379 -13.36 -24.29 -0.86
C TYR A 379 -13.62 -24.66 -2.32
N ILE A 380 -14.23 -25.82 -2.56
CA ILE A 380 -14.78 -26.18 -3.86
C ILE A 380 -16.23 -25.67 -3.89
N ASP A 381 -16.55 -24.83 -4.85
CA ASP A 381 -17.90 -24.25 -4.97
C ASP A 381 -18.90 -25.21 -5.64
N GLU A 382 -20.14 -24.77 -5.79
CA GLU A 382 -21.23 -25.57 -6.37
C GLU A 382 -21.02 -25.96 -7.85
N ASP A 383 -20.18 -25.23 -8.57
CA ASP A 383 -19.79 -25.55 -9.95
C ASP A 383 -18.54 -26.42 -10.03
N GLY A 384 -17.99 -26.83 -8.88
CA GLY A 384 -16.77 -27.63 -8.78
C GLY A 384 -15.48 -26.85 -8.94
N MET A 385 -15.53 -25.50 -8.93
CA MET A 385 -14.34 -24.63 -9.02
C MET A 385 -13.63 -24.55 -7.67
N ILE A 386 -12.32 -24.57 -7.70
CA ILE A 386 -11.51 -24.18 -6.54
C ILE A 386 -11.61 -22.68 -6.38
N THR A 387 -12.33 -22.26 -5.36
CA THR A 387 -12.57 -20.86 -5.02
C THR A 387 -11.66 -20.44 -3.87
N VAL A 388 -10.84 -19.40 -4.11
CA VAL A 388 -9.91 -18.82 -3.14
C VAL A 388 -10.32 -17.37 -2.86
N HIS A 389 -10.59 -17.09 -1.60
CA HIS A 389 -10.80 -15.74 -1.09
C HIS A 389 -9.50 -15.22 -0.45
N SER A 390 -9.05 -14.05 -0.88
CA SER A 390 -7.81 -13.45 -0.37
C SER A 390 -7.85 -11.92 -0.46
N LYS A 391 -6.80 -11.24 0.00
CA LYS A 391 -6.64 -9.80 -0.16
C LYS A 391 -5.98 -9.41 -1.49
N SER A 392 -6.07 -10.25 -2.52
CA SER A 392 -5.48 -10.00 -3.84
C SER A 392 -5.83 -8.60 -4.36
N ILE A 393 -4.86 -7.92 -4.95
CA ILE A 393 -5.06 -6.66 -5.69
C ILE A 393 -4.87 -6.85 -7.20
N GLY A 394 -5.00 -8.10 -7.65
CA GLY A 394 -4.94 -8.52 -9.04
C GLY A 394 -5.56 -9.90 -9.20
N ILE A 395 -6.88 -10.04 -8.97
CA ILE A 395 -7.54 -11.34 -8.94
C ILE A 395 -7.37 -12.12 -10.26
N HIS A 396 -7.49 -11.44 -11.40
CA HIS A 396 -7.27 -12.06 -12.71
C HIS A 396 -5.78 -12.28 -13.02
N LEU A 397 -4.89 -11.44 -12.47
CA LEU A 397 -3.44 -11.57 -12.63
C LEU A 397 -2.90 -12.79 -11.88
N HIS A 398 -3.42 -13.08 -10.69
CA HIS A 398 -2.97 -14.19 -9.86
C HIS A 398 -3.35 -15.57 -10.44
N MET A 399 -4.44 -15.66 -11.22
CA MET A 399 -4.86 -16.94 -11.80
C MET A 399 -3.74 -17.61 -12.62
N PRO A 400 -3.18 -16.97 -13.68
CA PRO A 400 -2.08 -17.57 -14.46
C PRO A 400 -0.78 -17.72 -13.66
N MET A 401 -0.58 -16.94 -12.57
CA MET A 401 0.62 -17.06 -11.76
C MET A 401 0.63 -18.35 -10.92
N ILE A 402 -0.55 -18.83 -10.48
CA ILE A 402 -0.62 -19.97 -9.53
C ILE A 402 -1.21 -21.24 -10.13
N ALA A 403 -1.97 -21.19 -11.21
CA ALA A 403 -2.75 -22.30 -11.75
C ALA A 403 -1.90 -23.56 -11.97
N ASP A 404 -0.81 -23.45 -12.72
CA ASP A 404 0.11 -24.57 -12.99
C ASP A 404 0.85 -25.01 -11.73
N GLY A 405 1.21 -24.07 -10.87
CA GLY A 405 1.89 -24.34 -9.60
C GLY A 405 1.12 -25.26 -8.69
N ILE A 406 -0.19 -25.10 -8.61
CA ILE A 406 -1.09 -25.94 -7.82
C ILE A 406 -1.78 -27.03 -8.65
N GLY A 407 -1.53 -27.09 -9.96
CA GLY A 407 -2.08 -28.09 -10.88
C GLY A 407 -3.59 -27.97 -11.09
N VAL A 408 -4.13 -26.75 -11.13
CA VAL A 408 -5.56 -26.48 -11.37
C VAL A 408 -5.68 -25.71 -12.68
N PRO A 409 -6.45 -26.20 -13.66
CA PRO A 409 -6.74 -25.43 -14.88
C PRO A 409 -7.38 -24.07 -14.54
N MET A 410 -7.01 -23.03 -15.29
CA MET A 410 -7.51 -21.67 -15.01
C MET A 410 -9.04 -21.57 -15.00
N GLU A 411 -9.71 -22.30 -15.89
CA GLU A 411 -11.17 -22.38 -15.96
C GLU A 411 -11.82 -23.02 -14.72
N ASN A 412 -11.07 -23.74 -13.92
CA ASN A 412 -11.52 -24.37 -12.67
C ASN A 412 -11.02 -23.62 -11.42
N LEU A 413 -10.39 -22.46 -11.60
CA LEU A 413 -9.90 -21.61 -10.53
C LEU A 413 -10.71 -20.31 -10.47
N ARG A 414 -11.22 -19.97 -9.29
CA ARG A 414 -11.90 -18.71 -9.01
C ARG A 414 -11.19 -17.98 -7.89
N ILE A 415 -10.89 -16.72 -8.11
CA ILE A 415 -10.32 -15.85 -7.07
C ILE A 415 -11.32 -14.73 -6.77
N VAL A 416 -11.61 -14.55 -5.48
CA VAL A 416 -12.48 -13.49 -4.98
C VAL A 416 -11.68 -12.65 -3.99
N GLN A 417 -11.72 -11.33 -4.16
CA GLN A 417 -11.12 -10.46 -3.15
C GLN A 417 -12.04 -10.39 -1.92
N ASN A 418 -11.56 -10.81 -0.75
CA ASN A 418 -12.18 -10.45 0.51
C ASN A 418 -11.83 -9.01 0.89
N HIS A 419 -12.61 -8.38 1.77
CA HIS A 419 -12.30 -7.04 2.23
C HIS A 419 -10.93 -7.00 2.89
N ALA A 420 -10.12 -6.00 2.52
CA ALA A 420 -8.72 -5.94 2.88
C ALA A 420 -8.41 -4.78 3.84
N GLY A 421 -7.73 -5.10 4.93
CA GLY A 421 -7.22 -4.15 5.92
C GLY A 421 -5.86 -3.55 5.52
N GLY A 422 -5.75 -3.13 4.26
CA GLY A 422 -4.55 -2.57 3.67
C GLY A 422 -3.63 -3.59 3.01
N THR A 423 -2.99 -3.21 1.91
CA THR A 423 -1.93 -3.99 1.26
C THR A 423 -0.70 -3.15 0.92
N PHE A 424 -0.89 -1.93 0.44
CA PHE A 424 0.14 -1.00 -0.04
C PHE A 424 1.00 -1.56 -1.17
N GLY A 425 0.55 -2.67 -1.80
CA GLY A 425 1.17 -3.28 -2.96
C GLY A 425 1.70 -4.70 -2.78
N TYR A 426 1.94 -5.21 -1.55
CA TYR A 426 2.54 -6.55 -1.37
C TYR A 426 1.72 -7.69 -2.02
N LYS A 427 0.43 -7.48 -2.21
CA LYS A 427 -0.50 -8.42 -2.86
C LYS A 427 -0.58 -8.24 -4.38
N PHE A 428 0.37 -7.54 -4.98
CA PHE A 428 0.53 -7.51 -6.43
C PHE A 428 1.01 -8.87 -6.95
N SER A 429 1.84 -9.55 -6.15
CA SER A 429 2.18 -10.97 -6.32
C SER A 429 1.33 -11.85 -5.41
N PRO A 430 0.98 -13.08 -5.80
CA PRO A 430 0.27 -14.01 -4.92
C PRO A 430 1.13 -14.37 -3.71
N THR A 431 0.52 -14.45 -2.52
CA THR A 431 1.18 -14.87 -1.28
C THR A 431 0.52 -16.13 -0.72
N ASN A 432 -0.68 -16.05 -0.18
CA ASN A 432 -1.41 -17.18 0.39
C ASN A 432 -2.33 -17.90 -0.61
N GLU A 433 -2.57 -17.34 -1.80
CA GLU A 433 -3.51 -17.87 -2.79
C GLU A 433 -3.11 -19.27 -3.27
N ALA A 434 -1.82 -19.46 -3.60
CA ALA A 434 -1.31 -20.75 -4.01
C ALA A 434 -1.35 -21.80 -2.87
N LEU A 435 -1.04 -21.37 -1.64
CA LEU A 435 -1.07 -22.23 -0.45
C LEU A 435 -2.50 -22.71 -0.16
N ILE A 436 -3.48 -21.80 -0.20
CA ILE A 436 -4.90 -22.11 0.02
C ILE A 436 -5.42 -23.00 -1.12
N GLY A 437 -5.15 -22.62 -2.38
CA GLY A 437 -5.59 -23.37 -3.56
C GLY A 437 -5.06 -24.81 -3.59
N ALA A 438 -3.76 -24.99 -3.28
CA ALA A 438 -3.15 -26.33 -3.16
C ALA A 438 -3.78 -27.15 -2.02
N ALA A 439 -4.02 -26.55 -0.86
CA ALA A 439 -4.66 -27.22 0.26
C ALA A 439 -6.10 -27.65 -0.06
N VAL A 440 -6.90 -26.77 -0.70
CA VAL A 440 -8.27 -27.12 -1.14
C VAL A 440 -8.25 -28.30 -2.10
N LYS A 441 -7.36 -28.27 -3.09
CA LYS A 441 -7.24 -29.35 -4.08
C LYS A 441 -6.88 -30.70 -3.46
N ILE A 442 -5.89 -30.72 -2.55
CA ILE A 442 -5.38 -31.95 -1.94
C ILE A 442 -6.34 -32.49 -0.88
N LEU A 443 -7.00 -31.63 -0.12
CA LEU A 443 -7.85 -32.03 1.00
C LEU A 443 -9.32 -32.21 0.59
N GLU A 444 -9.74 -31.63 -0.53
CA GLU A 444 -11.14 -31.59 -1.00
C GLU A 444 -12.11 -31.10 0.09
N ARG A 445 -11.64 -30.18 0.94
CA ARG A 445 -12.37 -29.61 2.08
C ARG A 445 -12.19 -28.11 2.17
N PRO A 446 -13.14 -27.38 2.76
CA PRO A 446 -12.95 -25.97 3.08
C PRO A 446 -11.76 -25.79 4.02
N VAL A 447 -10.95 -24.78 3.74
CA VAL A 447 -9.75 -24.42 4.53
C VAL A 447 -9.68 -22.92 4.78
N SER A 448 -8.97 -22.51 5.82
CA SER A 448 -8.61 -21.11 6.06
C SER A 448 -7.16 -20.97 6.54
N LEU A 449 -6.48 -19.94 6.08
CA LEU A 449 -5.12 -19.58 6.45
C LEU A 449 -5.09 -18.14 6.94
N VAL A 450 -4.75 -17.94 8.20
CA VAL A 450 -4.63 -16.62 8.82
C VAL A 450 -3.24 -16.51 9.44
N PHE A 451 -2.41 -15.61 8.93
CA PHE A 451 -1.08 -15.40 9.48
C PHE A 451 -1.14 -14.67 10.82
N ASN A 452 -0.21 -14.98 11.71
CA ASN A 452 0.13 -14.05 12.78
C ASN A 452 1.07 -12.96 12.22
N GLN A 453 1.33 -11.91 13.01
CA GLN A 453 2.12 -10.79 12.51
C GLN A 453 3.58 -11.15 12.20
N PHE A 454 4.17 -12.09 12.94
CA PHE A 454 5.51 -12.61 12.65
C PHE A 454 5.56 -13.29 11.28
N GLN A 455 4.63 -14.23 11.02
CA GLN A 455 4.52 -14.89 9.72
C GLN A 455 4.27 -13.88 8.59
N ASN A 456 3.38 -12.91 8.84
CA ASN A 456 3.09 -11.87 7.88
C ASN A 456 4.34 -11.05 7.50
N ILE A 457 5.13 -10.65 8.50
CA ILE A 457 6.35 -9.86 8.27
C ILE A 457 7.45 -10.70 7.62
N THR A 458 7.63 -11.95 8.00
CA THR A 458 8.74 -12.78 7.48
C THR A 458 8.46 -13.42 6.12
N TYR A 459 7.20 -13.71 5.80
CA TYR A 459 6.82 -14.37 4.55
C TYR A 459 6.51 -13.40 3.39
N THR A 460 5.86 -12.27 3.67
CA THR A 460 5.46 -11.33 2.61
C THR A 460 6.65 -10.52 2.10
N GLY A 461 6.59 -10.13 0.81
CA GLY A 461 7.62 -9.29 0.21
C GLY A 461 7.74 -7.89 0.81
N LYS A 462 8.80 -7.17 0.45
CA LYS A 462 9.12 -5.81 0.92
C LYS A 462 9.45 -4.89 -0.26
N ARG A 463 9.55 -3.58 -0.02
CA ARG A 463 10.20 -2.68 -0.99
C ARG A 463 11.63 -3.15 -1.22
N SER A 464 12.00 -3.37 -2.47
CA SER A 464 13.39 -3.67 -2.84
C SER A 464 14.29 -2.48 -2.53
N PRO A 465 15.35 -2.61 -1.74
CA PRO A 465 16.30 -1.54 -1.55
C PRO A 465 17.09 -1.28 -2.84
N ALA A 466 17.60 -0.04 -2.96
CA ALA A 466 18.44 0.33 -4.09
C ALA A 466 19.70 1.05 -3.64
N PHE A 467 20.84 0.63 -4.20
CA PHE A 467 22.12 1.32 -4.17
C PHE A 467 22.21 2.15 -5.43
N MET A 468 22.38 3.44 -5.29
CA MET A 468 22.37 4.36 -6.43
C MET A 468 23.66 5.20 -6.44
N ASN A 469 24.28 5.28 -7.60
CA ASN A 469 25.34 6.24 -7.87
C ASN A 469 24.86 7.16 -9.01
N ILE A 470 24.64 8.43 -8.70
CA ILE A 470 24.09 9.43 -9.61
C ILE A 470 25.11 10.56 -9.79
N LYS A 471 25.45 10.84 -11.06
CA LYS A 471 26.22 12.00 -11.45
C LYS A 471 25.33 13.00 -12.19
N LEU A 472 25.42 14.27 -11.85
CA LEU A 472 24.57 15.34 -12.38
C LEU A 472 25.42 16.55 -12.75
N ALA A 473 25.13 17.18 -13.90
CA ALA A 473 25.81 18.40 -14.38
C ALA A 473 24.81 19.49 -14.74
N ALA A 474 25.20 20.75 -14.50
CA ALA A 474 24.47 21.94 -14.91
C ALA A 474 25.39 22.94 -15.63
N ASP A 475 24.80 23.89 -16.32
CA ASP A 475 25.52 25.06 -16.82
C ASP A 475 25.82 26.09 -15.69
N GLU A 476 26.48 27.18 -16.01
CA GLU A 476 26.87 28.24 -15.07
C GLU A 476 25.64 28.90 -14.37
N ASN A 477 24.47 28.79 -14.94
CA ASN A 477 23.22 29.35 -14.41
C ASN A 477 22.38 28.34 -13.60
N GLY A 478 22.79 27.05 -13.56
CA GLY A 478 22.06 25.98 -12.88
C GLY A 478 21.08 25.22 -13.78
N LYS A 479 21.11 25.46 -15.13
CA LYS A 479 20.31 24.64 -16.04
C LYS A 479 20.91 23.24 -16.16
N LEU A 480 20.14 22.22 -15.85
CA LEU A 480 20.58 20.83 -15.88
C LEU A 480 20.87 20.37 -17.31
N LEU A 481 22.04 19.80 -17.53
CA LEU A 481 22.56 19.37 -18.83
C LEU A 481 22.53 17.86 -19.00
N ALA A 482 23.02 17.13 -17.99
CA ALA A 482 23.22 15.69 -18.08
C ALA A 482 23.04 15.00 -16.75
N LEU A 483 22.54 13.75 -16.83
CA LEU A 483 22.48 12.79 -15.74
C LEU A 483 23.13 11.48 -16.18
N TRP A 484 24.01 10.96 -15.33
CA TRP A 484 24.52 9.60 -15.42
C TRP A 484 24.15 8.84 -14.15
N GLY A 485 23.80 7.55 -14.27
CA GLY A 485 23.48 6.71 -13.14
C GLY A 485 23.96 5.27 -13.32
N ASN A 486 24.34 4.64 -12.19
CA ASN A 486 24.62 3.21 -12.11
C ASN A 486 24.04 2.66 -10.82
N ASN A 487 22.98 1.87 -10.93
CA ASN A 487 22.12 1.51 -9.81
C ASN A 487 21.98 0.00 -9.69
N TYR A 488 21.85 -0.48 -8.45
CA TYR A 488 21.63 -1.89 -8.13
C TYR A 488 20.40 -2.03 -7.24
N VAL A 489 19.46 -2.88 -7.67
CA VAL A 489 18.21 -3.17 -6.95
C VAL A 489 18.32 -4.55 -6.33
N ASP A 490 18.28 -4.61 -5.01
CA ASP A 490 18.22 -5.86 -4.25
C ASP A 490 16.78 -6.38 -4.25
N HIS A 491 16.50 -7.43 -5.01
CA HIS A 491 15.14 -7.94 -5.19
C HIS A 491 14.86 -9.22 -4.38
N GLY A 492 15.78 -9.63 -3.52
CA GLY A 492 15.66 -10.91 -2.82
C GLY A 492 15.81 -12.10 -3.76
N PRO A 493 15.35 -13.30 -3.39
CA PRO A 493 15.69 -14.51 -4.14
C PRO A 493 14.78 -14.81 -5.34
N TYR A 494 13.73 -14.03 -5.58
CA TYR A 494 12.74 -14.31 -6.63
C TYR A 494 12.61 -13.16 -7.61
N SER A 495 12.37 -13.46 -8.90
CA SER A 495 12.39 -12.46 -9.96
C SER A 495 11.11 -11.63 -10.10
N GLU A 496 9.99 -12.07 -9.50
CA GLU A 496 8.65 -11.52 -9.69
C GLU A 496 8.59 -9.99 -9.83
N PHE A 497 8.29 -9.50 -11.03
CA PHE A 497 8.21 -8.07 -11.37
C PHE A 497 9.48 -7.26 -11.09
N GLY A 498 10.62 -7.91 -10.79
CA GLY A 498 11.89 -7.22 -10.53
C GLY A 498 12.43 -6.49 -11.74
N ASP A 499 12.19 -7.00 -12.95
CA ASP A 499 12.51 -6.34 -14.23
C ASP A 499 11.68 -5.06 -14.40
N LEU A 500 10.37 -5.11 -14.16
CA LEU A 500 9.48 -3.95 -14.20
C LEU A 500 9.88 -2.89 -13.17
N LEU A 501 10.23 -3.29 -11.93
CA LEU A 501 10.70 -2.38 -10.89
C LEU A 501 11.94 -1.60 -11.36
N THR A 502 12.92 -2.34 -11.89
CA THR A 502 14.21 -1.75 -12.28
C THR A 502 14.06 -0.87 -13.51
N MET A 503 13.18 -1.21 -14.44
CA MET A 503 12.80 -0.34 -15.55
C MET A 503 12.22 0.98 -15.03
N ARG A 504 11.24 0.92 -14.10
CA ARG A 504 10.64 2.11 -13.49
C ARG A 504 11.64 2.96 -12.73
N LEU A 505 12.57 2.34 -11.99
CA LEU A 505 13.64 3.07 -11.35
C LEU A 505 14.43 3.88 -12.38
N SER A 506 14.76 3.28 -13.54
CA SER A 506 15.45 3.97 -14.62
C SER A 506 14.64 5.10 -15.24
N GLN A 507 13.32 4.92 -15.41
CA GLN A 507 12.40 5.90 -16.01
C GLN A 507 12.13 7.10 -15.10
N PHE A 508 12.13 6.91 -13.76
CA PHE A 508 11.86 7.99 -12.82
C PHE A 508 13.12 8.70 -12.33
N THR A 509 14.33 8.18 -12.57
CA THR A 509 15.57 8.87 -12.20
C THR A 509 15.74 10.14 -13.02
N GLY A 510 15.63 11.30 -12.36
CA GLY A 510 15.65 12.61 -13.01
C GLY A 510 14.30 13.03 -13.65
N ALA A 511 13.21 12.28 -13.42
CA ALA A 511 11.88 12.70 -13.86
C ALA A 511 11.43 13.97 -13.14
N GLY A 512 10.67 14.80 -13.84
CA GLY A 512 10.28 16.15 -13.41
C GLY A 512 11.23 17.24 -13.94
N TYR A 513 12.33 16.85 -14.57
CA TYR A 513 13.32 17.82 -15.05
C TYR A 513 13.64 17.64 -16.54
N GLY A 514 13.74 18.77 -17.25
CA GLY A 514 14.06 18.83 -18.66
C GLY A 514 15.55 18.55 -18.95
N ILE A 515 16.05 17.38 -18.56
CA ILE A 515 17.44 16.95 -18.79
C ILE A 515 17.59 16.41 -20.21
N ASN A 516 18.55 16.94 -20.98
CA ASN A 516 18.72 16.59 -22.38
C ASN A 516 19.56 15.33 -22.61
N SER A 517 20.51 15.03 -21.74
CA SER A 517 21.37 13.84 -21.82
C SER A 517 21.18 12.96 -20.59
N ILE A 518 20.72 11.71 -20.79
CA ILE A 518 20.60 10.74 -19.70
C ILE A 518 21.27 9.43 -20.12
N ARG A 519 22.10 8.89 -19.23
CA ARG A 519 22.73 7.58 -19.30
C ARG A 519 22.56 6.92 -17.94
N ASN A 520 21.44 6.20 -17.74
CA ASN A 520 21.11 5.61 -16.45
C ASN A 520 20.98 4.10 -16.59
N LYS A 521 21.96 3.39 -16.04
CA LYS A 521 21.98 1.92 -15.99
C LYS A 521 21.43 1.44 -14.65
N SER A 522 20.57 0.42 -14.66
CA SER A 522 20.04 -0.20 -13.45
C SER A 522 20.05 -1.72 -13.59
N THR A 523 20.43 -2.41 -12.52
CA THR A 523 20.61 -3.87 -12.47
C THR A 523 19.79 -4.46 -11.32
N THR A 524 18.99 -5.47 -11.60
CA THR A 524 18.26 -6.26 -10.57
C THR A 524 19.12 -7.42 -10.13
N VAL A 525 19.22 -7.61 -8.81
CA VAL A 525 20.11 -8.60 -8.20
C VAL A 525 19.35 -9.52 -7.27
N PHE A 526 19.59 -10.83 -7.42
CA PHE A 526 19.16 -11.83 -6.44
C PHE A 526 19.98 -11.73 -5.16
N THR A 527 19.29 -11.86 -4.02
CA THR A 527 19.89 -11.97 -2.68
C THR A 527 19.15 -13.02 -1.85
N ASN A 528 19.64 -13.32 -0.66
CA ASN A 528 18.95 -14.22 0.28
C ASN A 528 18.18 -13.45 1.37
N HIS A 529 17.95 -12.17 1.17
CA HIS A 529 17.09 -11.35 2.02
C HIS A 529 15.62 -11.50 1.60
N ALA A 530 14.69 -10.84 2.30
CA ALA A 530 13.27 -10.87 1.94
C ALA A 530 13.05 -10.43 0.49
N TRP A 531 12.23 -11.19 -0.23
CA TRP A 531 11.93 -10.95 -1.63
C TRP A 531 11.30 -9.59 -1.88
N GLY A 532 11.62 -9.03 -3.03
CA GLY A 532 11.08 -7.77 -3.49
C GLY A 532 9.63 -7.92 -3.95
N SER A 533 8.75 -7.06 -3.48
CA SER A 533 7.38 -6.96 -3.98
C SER A 533 7.00 -5.52 -4.23
N ALA A 534 5.90 -5.31 -4.96
CA ALA A 534 5.41 -3.96 -5.18
C ALA A 534 5.09 -3.28 -3.84
N PHE A 535 5.59 -2.07 -3.68
CA PHE A 535 5.22 -1.18 -2.59
C PHE A 535 4.88 0.18 -3.20
N ARG A 536 3.84 0.84 -2.68
CA ARG A 536 3.33 2.16 -3.07
C ARG A 536 4.41 3.06 -3.65
N ALA A 537 4.18 3.64 -4.83
CA ALA A 537 5.15 4.39 -5.63
C ALA A 537 6.31 3.50 -6.16
N TYR A 538 5.96 2.43 -6.88
CA TYR A 538 6.87 1.37 -7.31
C TYR A 538 8.02 1.90 -8.19
N GLY A 539 9.24 1.87 -7.67
CA GLY A 539 10.46 2.37 -8.32
C GLY A 539 10.81 3.83 -8.02
N SER A 540 9.82 4.71 -7.82
CA SER A 540 10.08 6.14 -7.70
C SER A 540 10.75 6.57 -6.38
N PRO A 541 10.44 6.03 -5.17
CA PRO A 541 11.19 6.40 -3.98
C PRO A 541 12.68 6.09 -4.07
N GLN A 542 13.03 4.96 -4.70
CA GLN A 542 14.43 4.65 -4.95
C GLN A 542 15.06 5.69 -5.89
N SER A 543 14.40 5.98 -7.02
CA SER A 543 14.87 6.94 -8.02
C SER A 543 15.11 8.33 -7.44
N TYR A 544 14.13 8.84 -6.70
CA TYR A 544 14.20 10.18 -6.10
C TYR A 544 15.17 10.25 -4.92
N MET A 545 15.45 9.13 -4.25
CA MET A 545 16.53 9.08 -3.26
C MET A 545 17.88 9.44 -3.89
N GLY A 546 18.11 9.00 -5.13
CA GLY A 546 19.33 9.37 -5.88
C GLY A 546 19.26 10.77 -6.47
N SER A 547 18.27 11.03 -7.33
CA SER A 547 18.22 12.24 -8.14
C SER A 547 17.94 13.51 -7.32
N GLU A 548 17.01 13.48 -6.35
CA GLU A 548 16.65 14.65 -5.55
C GLU A 548 17.74 15.07 -4.55
N ILE A 549 18.51 14.09 -4.03
CA ILE A 549 19.68 14.40 -3.22
C ILE A 549 20.79 14.99 -4.10
N ALA A 550 21.03 14.44 -5.31
CA ALA A 550 22.03 14.97 -6.22
C ALA A 550 21.74 16.42 -6.64
N ILE A 551 20.48 16.74 -6.94
CA ILE A 551 20.04 18.11 -7.29
C ILE A 551 20.26 19.07 -6.11
N ASP A 552 19.96 18.66 -4.90
CA ASP A 552 20.14 19.49 -3.70
C ASP A 552 21.62 19.73 -3.38
N VAL A 553 22.47 18.71 -3.57
CA VAL A 553 23.93 18.86 -3.43
C VAL A 553 24.49 19.78 -4.51
N LEU A 554 24.02 19.66 -5.75
CA LEU A 554 24.44 20.54 -6.86
C LEU A 554 24.02 21.99 -6.59
N ALA A 555 22.77 22.23 -6.15
CA ALA A 555 22.29 23.54 -5.77
C ALA A 555 23.16 24.18 -4.68
N ALA A 556 23.49 23.44 -3.64
CA ALA A 556 24.37 23.91 -2.56
C ALA A 556 25.78 24.23 -3.06
N LYS A 557 26.36 23.38 -3.93
CA LYS A 557 27.71 23.56 -4.52
C LYS A 557 27.78 24.81 -5.40
N MET A 558 26.68 25.10 -6.13
CA MET A 558 26.57 26.28 -7.00
C MET A 558 26.07 27.54 -6.27
N GLY A 559 25.64 27.45 -5.02
CA GLY A 559 25.09 28.56 -4.26
C GLY A 559 23.69 29.00 -4.74
N ILE A 560 22.93 28.08 -5.37
CA ILE A 560 21.57 28.32 -5.88
C ILE A 560 20.58 27.83 -4.82
N ASP A 561 19.45 28.56 -4.63
CA ASP A 561 18.38 28.12 -3.75
C ASP A 561 17.82 26.76 -4.27
N PRO A 562 17.62 25.75 -3.40
CA PRO A 562 17.19 24.43 -3.82
C PRO A 562 15.78 24.41 -4.44
N PHE A 563 14.91 25.39 -4.15
CA PHE A 563 13.64 25.56 -4.83
C PHE A 563 13.85 26.16 -6.24
N ASP A 564 14.71 27.17 -6.36
CA ASP A 564 14.95 27.87 -7.61
C ASP A 564 15.56 26.97 -8.69
N ILE A 565 16.51 26.09 -8.34
CA ILE A 565 17.09 25.14 -9.30
C ILE A 565 16.04 24.16 -9.82
N ARG A 566 15.07 23.73 -8.98
CA ARG A 566 13.99 22.84 -9.38
C ARG A 566 12.97 23.54 -10.28
N GLU A 567 12.50 24.75 -9.90
CA GLU A 567 11.60 25.56 -10.71
C GLU A 567 12.19 25.92 -12.08
N MET A 568 13.47 26.25 -12.12
CA MET A 568 14.19 26.56 -13.37
C MET A 568 14.17 25.37 -14.33
N ASN A 569 14.29 24.14 -13.82
CA ASN A 569 14.50 22.93 -14.58
C ASN A 569 13.26 22.04 -14.75
N CYS A 570 12.13 22.40 -14.16
CA CYS A 570 10.89 21.61 -14.31
C CYS A 570 10.45 21.51 -15.78
N TYR A 571 9.56 20.58 -16.10
CA TYR A 571 9.08 20.42 -17.47
C TYR A 571 8.35 21.68 -17.94
N LYS A 572 8.71 22.15 -19.12
CA LYS A 572 8.14 23.35 -19.77
C LYS A 572 7.82 23.03 -21.23
N GLU A 573 6.58 23.31 -21.61
CA GLU A 573 6.15 23.18 -23.02
C GLU A 573 6.95 24.12 -23.93
N SER A 574 7.23 25.33 -23.48
CA SER A 574 8.01 26.32 -24.22
C SER A 574 9.46 25.91 -24.54
N GLU A 575 9.99 24.97 -23.77
CA GLU A 575 11.34 24.41 -23.98
C GLU A 575 11.30 23.05 -24.70
N GLY A 576 10.11 22.50 -24.98
CA GLY A 576 9.93 21.15 -25.52
C GLY A 576 10.48 20.06 -24.59
N SER A 577 10.33 20.24 -23.27
CA SER A 577 10.81 19.29 -22.27
C SER A 577 10.17 17.93 -22.45
N THR A 578 10.97 16.87 -22.29
CA THR A 578 10.51 15.49 -22.36
C THR A 578 10.85 14.74 -21.08
N ILE A 579 10.06 13.70 -20.76
CA ILE A 579 10.35 12.77 -19.69
C ILE A 579 11.66 11.99 -19.98
N PRO A 580 12.23 11.26 -19.02
CA PRO A 580 13.45 10.47 -19.26
C PRO A 580 13.33 9.45 -20.39
N THR A 581 12.12 8.96 -20.69
CA THR A 581 11.85 8.03 -21.79
C THR A 581 11.67 8.72 -23.16
N GLY A 582 11.96 10.03 -23.26
CA GLY A 582 12.10 10.76 -24.52
C GLY A 582 10.82 11.39 -25.07
N TYR A 583 9.67 11.15 -24.46
CA TYR A 583 8.37 11.69 -24.89
C TYR A 583 7.92 12.89 -24.06
N PRO A 584 7.10 13.80 -24.61
CA PRO A 584 6.48 14.86 -23.83
C PRO A 584 5.51 14.26 -22.82
N PRO A 585 5.35 14.86 -21.63
CA PRO A 585 4.27 14.49 -20.73
C PRO A 585 2.92 14.83 -21.37
N GLU A 586 1.84 14.11 -21.00
CA GLU A 586 0.48 14.39 -21.52
C GLU A 586 0.06 15.86 -21.29
N VAL A 587 0.43 16.43 -20.17
CA VAL A 587 0.18 17.83 -19.81
C VAL A 587 1.39 18.45 -19.14
N TYR A 588 1.65 19.71 -19.43
CA TYR A 588 2.67 20.52 -18.76
C TYR A 588 1.99 21.35 -17.67
N CYS A 589 2.14 20.98 -16.42
CA CYS A 589 1.51 21.66 -15.28
C CYS A 589 2.47 22.02 -14.15
N GLU A 590 3.76 21.67 -14.27
CA GLU A 590 4.74 21.88 -13.21
C GLU A 590 5.02 23.37 -12.95
N GLU A 591 5.04 24.23 -13.98
CA GLU A 591 5.22 25.67 -13.78
C GLU A 591 4.11 26.25 -12.88
N ASP A 592 2.85 25.84 -13.09
CA ASP A 592 1.73 26.28 -12.23
C ASP A 592 1.82 25.64 -10.84
N LEU A 593 2.34 24.42 -10.75
CA LEU A 593 2.59 23.76 -9.46
C LEU A 593 3.64 24.51 -8.63
N PHE A 594 4.76 24.90 -9.23
CA PHE A 594 5.80 25.73 -8.60
C PHE A 594 5.28 27.12 -8.21
N LYS A 595 4.47 27.73 -9.07
CA LYS A 595 3.81 29.01 -8.77
C LYS A 595 2.89 28.92 -7.54
N THR A 596 2.16 27.82 -7.38
CA THR A 596 1.35 27.56 -6.17
C THR A 596 2.25 27.33 -4.96
N ALA A 597 3.36 26.57 -5.12
CA ALA A 597 4.26 26.21 -4.02
C ALA A 597 5.15 27.38 -3.55
N ARG A 598 5.55 28.31 -4.42
CA ARG A 598 6.48 29.43 -4.12
C ARG A 598 6.10 30.20 -2.85
N PRO A 599 4.89 30.76 -2.71
CA PRO A 599 4.54 31.53 -1.50
C PRO A 599 4.55 30.67 -0.23
N LEU A 600 4.25 29.38 -0.34
CA LEU A 600 4.27 28.43 0.77
C LEU A 600 5.71 28.14 1.23
N TYR A 601 6.63 27.96 0.28
CA TYR A 601 8.05 27.78 0.54
C TYR A 601 8.68 29.01 1.20
N GLU A 602 8.41 30.22 0.69
CA GLU A 602 8.92 31.46 1.28
C GLU A 602 8.36 31.69 2.70
N ALA A 603 7.10 31.37 2.93
CA ALA A 603 6.52 31.42 4.27
C ALA A 603 7.17 30.41 5.23
N ALA A 604 7.49 29.22 4.74
CA ALA A 604 8.20 28.20 5.52
C ALA A 604 9.64 28.64 5.86
N LYS A 605 10.39 29.20 4.91
CA LYS A 605 11.72 29.79 5.15
C LYS A 605 11.68 30.83 6.28
N LYS A 606 10.66 31.70 6.26
CA LYS A 606 10.49 32.71 7.29
C LYS A 606 10.23 32.08 8.67
N ARG A 607 9.31 31.11 8.77
CA ARG A 607 9.03 30.39 10.03
C ARG A 607 10.28 29.68 10.57
N VAL A 608 11.03 29.02 9.70
CA VAL A 608 12.28 28.33 10.05
C VAL A 608 13.33 29.33 10.57
N ALA A 609 13.48 30.46 9.91
CA ALA A 609 14.42 31.51 10.36
C ALA A 609 14.02 32.09 11.73
N GLU A 610 12.72 32.36 11.97
CA GLU A 610 12.19 32.85 13.24
C GLU A 610 12.42 31.82 14.38
N LYS A 611 12.17 30.53 14.10
CA LYS A 611 12.42 29.44 15.07
C LYS A 611 13.92 29.31 15.40
N ASN A 612 14.79 29.38 14.42
CA ASN A 612 16.24 29.32 14.62
C ASN A 612 16.75 30.52 15.42
N ALA A 613 16.22 31.73 15.17
CA ALA A 613 16.57 32.92 15.93
C ALA A 613 16.13 32.86 17.42
N ALA A 614 15.07 32.10 17.72
CA ALA A 614 14.56 31.89 19.07
C ALA A 614 15.17 30.66 19.77
N SER A 615 15.88 29.78 19.03
CA SER A 615 16.47 28.56 19.56
C SER A 615 17.76 28.82 20.32
N ASP A 616 18.06 28.01 21.35
CA ASP A 616 19.34 27.98 22.06
C ASP A 616 20.47 27.27 21.27
N GLY A 617 20.21 26.85 20.03
CA GLY A 617 21.12 26.13 19.15
C GLY A 617 21.14 24.62 19.32
N LYS A 618 20.49 24.06 20.34
CA LYS A 618 20.35 22.60 20.54
C LYS A 618 19.33 21.99 19.56
N ILE A 619 18.27 22.74 19.27
CA ILE A 619 17.32 22.39 18.22
C ILE A 619 17.56 23.32 17.03
N LYS A 620 17.83 22.74 15.87
CA LYS A 620 17.96 23.43 14.61
C LYS A 620 16.79 23.11 13.70
N TYR A 621 16.25 24.11 13.04
CA TYR A 621 15.10 23.98 12.17
C TYR A 621 15.52 24.12 10.71
N GLY A 622 14.87 23.37 9.82
CA GLY A 622 15.13 23.43 8.39
C GLY A 622 13.89 23.17 7.57
N ILE A 623 13.91 23.67 6.34
CA ILE A 623 12.93 23.40 5.29
C ILE A 623 13.59 22.64 4.16
N GLY A 624 12.97 21.58 3.66
CA GLY A 624 13.42 20.86 2.48
C GLY A 624 12.48 21.03 1.31
N VAL A 625 12.96 20.67 0.14
CA VAL A 625 12.15 20.59 -1.08
C VAL A 625 12.54 19.38 -1.90
N SER A 626 11.55 18.75 -2.52
CA SER A 626 11.74 17.78 -3.61
C SER A 626 10.56 17.84 -4.57
N LEU A 627 10.79 17.35 -5.78
CA LEU A 627 9.77 17.19 -6.83
C LEU A 627 9.56 15.70 -7.04
N GLY A 628 8.31 15.26 -7.16
CA GLY A 628 7.94 13.90 -7.50
C GLY A 628 7.05 13.87 -8.73
N VAL A 629 7.29 12.93 -9.62
CA VAL A 629 6.47 12.63 -10.80
C VAL A 629 6.23 11.14 -10.85
N TYR A 630 4.99 10.71 -10.99
CA TYR A 630 4.63 9.30 -11.10
C TYR A 630 3.65 9.06 -12.22
N GLY A 631 3.90 8.03 -13.04
CA GLY A 631 3.04 7.65 -14.15
C GLY A 631 1.89 6.75 -13.74
N CYS A 632 0.73 6.92 -14.36
CA CYS A 632 -0.46 6.09 -14.19
C CYS A 632 -0.49 4.99 -15.25
N GLY A 633 -0.18 3.73 -14.89
CA GLY A 633 -0.15 2.61 -15.83
C GLY A 633 0.81 1.48 -15.43
N LEU A 634 0.97 0.50 -16.32
CA LEU A 634 1.85 -0.67 -16.16
C LEU A 634 2.93 -0.76 -17.25
N ASP A 635 3.51 0.36 -17.64
CA ASP A 635 4.60 0.46 -18.63
C ASP A 635 4.25 -0.11 -20.02
N GLY A 636 3.27 0.52 -20.68
CA GLY A 636 2.87 0.16 -22.04
C GLY A 636 1.36 0.09 -22.22
N VAL A 637 0.94 -0.76 -23.15
CA VAL A 637 -0.50 -0.97 -23.41
C VAL A 637 -1.18 -1.55 -22.18
N ASP A 638 -2.17 -0.84 -21.69
CA ASP A 638 -2.97 -1.20 -20.53
C ASP A 638 -4.45 -1.20 -20.90
N THR A 639 -5.24 -2.06 -20.27
CA THR A 639 -6.66 -2.22 -20.56
C THR A 639 -7.48 -2.47 -19.29
N SER A 640 -8.75 -2.08 -19.33
CA SER A 640 -9.72 -2.38 -18.28
C SER A 640 -11.12 -2.56 -18.85
N ASN A 641 -11.91 -3.42 -18.22
CA ASN A 641 -13.29 -3.71 -18.58
C ASN A 641 -14.22 -3.55 -17.38
N ALA A 642 -15.46 -3.13 -17.65
CA ALA A 642 -16.54 -3.05 -16.68
C ALA A 642 -17.88 -3.35 -17.35
N PHE A 643 -18.92 -3.72 -16.58
CA PHE A 643 -20.30 -3.78 -17.08
C PHE A 643 -21.21 -2.88 -16.27
N ALA A 644 -22.22 -2.30 -16.95
CA ALA A 644 -23.35 -1.60 -16.35
C ALA A 644 -24.63 -2.32 -16.74
N GLU A 645 -25.50 -2.66 -15.78
CA GLU A 645 -26.73 -3.40 -15.99
C GLU A 645 -27.92 -2.69 -15.34
N LEU A 646 -28.95 -2.34 -16.15
CA LEU A 646 -30.20 -1.83 -15.62
C LEU A 646 -31.03 -2.98 -15.06
N ASN A 647 -31.47 -2.86 -13.81
CA ASN A 647 -32.26 -3.86 -13.12
C ASN A 647 -33.78 -3.59 -13.24
N PRO A 648 -34.64 -4.63 -13.03
CA PRO A 648 -36.10 -4.47 -13.05
C PRO A 648 -36.65 -3.43 -12.06
N ASP A 649 -35.96 -3.19 -10.97
CA ASP A 649 -36.33 -2.19 -9.93
C ASP A 649 -35.87 -0.76 -10.27
N GLY A 650 -35.31 -0.55 -11.45
CA GLY A 650 -34.78 0.74 -11.90
C GLY A 650 -33.44 1.12 -11.28
N THR A 651 -32.80 0.24 -10.55
CA THR A 651 -31.42 0.41 -10.09
C THR A 651 -30.44 -0.01 -11.18
N VAL A 652 -29.19 0.43 -11.09
CA VAL A 652 -28.11 0.01 -11.99
C VAL A 652 -27.05 -0.76 -11.21
N THR A 653 -26.67 -1.95 -11.70
CA THR A 653 -25.54 -2.71 -11.14
C THR A 653 -24.29 -2.47 -11.97
N MET A 654 -23.22 -2.04 -11.33
CA MET A 654 -21.87 -1.96 -11.91
C MET A 654 -21.08 -3.20 -11.53
N TYR A 655 -20.45 -3.85 -12.51
CA TYR A 655 -19.55 -4.99 -12.32
C TYR A 655 -18.13 -4.57 -12.66
N ALA A 656 -17.22 -4.61 -11.69
CA ALA A 656 -15.84 -4.19 -11.88
C ALA A 656 -14.87 -5.00 -11.01
N ALA A 657 -13.77 -5.44 -11.60
CA ALA A 657 -12.64 -6.02 -10.87
C ALA A 657 -11.63 -4.92 -10.48
N TRP A 658 -12.12 -3.86 -9.86
CA TRP A 658 -11.30 -2.78 -9.30
C TRP A 658 -11.11 -3.06 -7.80
N GLU A 659 -10.02 -3.75 -7.47
CA GLU A 659 -9.78 -4.25 -6.12
C GLU A 659 -9.67 -3.11 -5.10
N ASP A 660 -10.41 -3.25 -3.97
CA ASP A 660 -10.37 -2.31 -2.85
C ASP A 660 -9.54 -2.88 -1.69
N HIS A 661 -8.40 -2.27 -1.44
CA HIS A 661 -7.58 -2.55 -0.24
C HIS A 661 -7.57 -1.38 0.75
N GLY A 662 -8.53 -0.47 0.63
CA GLY A 662 -8.75 0.70 1.48
C GLY A 662 -8.65 2.04 0.76
N GLN A 663 -8.07 2.07 -0.45
CA GLN A 663 -7.85 3.30 -1.22
C GLN A 663 -9.14 3.94 -1.75
N GLY A 664 -10.26 3.19 -1.79
CA GLY A 664 -11.58 3.72 -2.18
C GLY A 664 -12.06 3.32 -3.56
N ALA A 665 -11.77 2.09 -3.99
CA ALA A 665 -12.25 1.56 -5.27
C ALA A 665 -13.79 1.54 -5.36
N ASP A 666 -14.49 1.23 -4.26
CA ASP A 666 -15.95 1.33 -4.18
C ASP A 666 -16.47 2.72 -4.56
N MET A 667 -15.82 3.78 -4.06
CA MET A 667 -16.15 5.15 -4.42
C MET A 667 -15.70 5.48 -5.84
N GLY A 668 -14.55 4.94 -6.29
CA GLY A 668 -14.05 5.12 -7.66
C GLY A 668 -15.04 4.59 -8.70
N VAL A 669 -15.55 3.37 -8.53
CA VAL A 669 -16.60 2.80 -9.39
C VAL A 669 -17.86 3.65 -9.33
N LEU A 670 -18.31 4.02 -8.12
CA LEU A 670 -19.53 4.81 -7.93
C LEU A 670 -19.44 6.17 -8.64
N VAL A 671 -18.39 6.96 -8.38
CA VAL A 671 -18.31 8.32 -8.93
C VAL A 671 -18.09 8.31 -10.43
N SER A 672 -17.27 7.39 -10.96
CA SER A 672 -16.98 7.30 -12.40
C SER A 672 -18.20 6.87 -13.22
N SER A 673 -19.08 6.04 -12.66
CA SER A 673 -20.33 5.65 -13.34
C SER A 673 -21.46 6.63 -13.11
N HIS A 674 -21.62 7.16 -11.88
CA HIS A 674 -22.71 8.08 -11.53
C HIS A 674 -22.68 9.35 -12.39
N GLU A 675 -21.53 9.93 -12.66
CA GLU A 675 -21.43 11.18 -13.44
C GLU A 675 -22.08 11.06 -14.83
N THR A 676 -22.04 9.87 -15.43
CA THR A 676 -22.78 9.57 -16.66
C THR A 676 -24.24 9.18 -16.36
N LEU A 677 -24.49 8.27 -15.40
CA LEU A 677 -25.83 7.73 -15.12
C LEU A 677 -26.82 8.78 -14.62
N ARG A 678 -26.34 9.86 -13.95
CA ARG A 678 -27.21 10.95 -13.49
C ARG A 678 -27.97 11.63 -14.62
N GLN A 679 -27.50 11.56 -15.86
CA GLN A 679 -28.21 12.08 -17.05
C GLN A 679 -29.55 11.35 -17.27
N ALA A 680 -29.62 10.08 -16.88
CA ALA A 680 -30.86 9.27 -16.91
C ALA A 680 -31.65 9.35 -15.59
N GLY A 681 -31.27 10.26 -14.68
CA GLY A 681 -31.94 10.44 -13.37
C GLY A 681 -31.58 9.38 -12.32
N ILE A 682 -30.54 8.58 -12.54
CA ILE A 682 -30.07 7.58 -11.59
C ILE A 682 -29.27 8.28 -10.48
N ARG A 683 -29.69 8.13 -9.22
CA ARG A 683 -29.00 8.67 -8.05
C ARG A 683 -27.92 7.72 -7.54
N PRO A 684 -26.90 8.21 -6.78
CA PRO A 684 -25.83 7.37 -6.25
C PRO A 684 -26.31 6.14 -5.49
N GLU A 685 -27.39 6.28 -4.70
CA GLU A 685 -27.97 5.20 -3.88
C GLU A 685 -28.66 4.11 -4.72
N GLN A 686 -28.94 4.38 -5.99
CA GLN A 686 -29.52 3.44 -6.94
C GLN A 686 -28.46 2.64 -7.71
N ILE A 687 -27.17 2.91 -7.47
CA ILE A 687 -26.08 2.18 -8.08
C ILE A 687 -25.59 1.11 -7.13
N LYS A 688 -25.76 -0.15 -7.54
CA LYS A 688 -25.28 -1.34 -6.82
C LYS A 688 -23.89 -1.71 -7.35
N LEU A 689 -22.98 -2.12 -6.48
CA LEU A 689 -21.62 -2.51 -6.83
C LEU A 689 -21.45 -4.02 -6.65
N VAL A 690 -21.09 -4.72 -7.72
CA VAL A 690 -20.58 -6.11 -7.71
C VAL A 690 -19.12 -6.05 -8.07
N MET A 691 -18.25 -6.39 -7.12
CA MET A 691 -16.83 -6.15 -7.26
C MET A 691 -15.99 -7.39 -6.97
N ASN A 692 -14.91 -7.52 -7.72
CA ASN A 692 -13.73 -8.31 -7.32
C ASN A 692 -13.96 -9.83 -7.21
N ASP A 693 -14.64 -10.41 -8.17
CA ASP A 693 -14.87 -11.85 -8.32
C ASP A 693 -14.60 -12.25 -9.78
N THR A 694 -13.63 -13.11 -10.02
CA THR A 694 -13.25 -13.52 -11.39
C THR A 694 -14.35 -14.24 -12.17
N LYS A 695 -15.38 -14.74 -11.47
CA LYS A 695 -16.55 -15.39 -12.10
C LYS A 695 -17.59 -14.37 -12.62
N THR A 696 -17.73 -13.24 -11.94
CA THR A 696 -18.81 -12.28 -12.22
C THR A 696 -18.33 -10.95 -12.80
N CYS A 697 -17.11 -10.54 -12.48
CA CYS A 697 -16.52 -9.28 -12.92
C CYS A 697 -15.55 -9.50 -14.08
N PRO A 698 -15.57 -8.64 -15.11
CA PRO A 698 -14.61 -8.72 -16.20
C PRO A 698 -13.21 -8.33 -15.72
N ASN A 699 -12.18 -8.75 -16.46
CA ASN A 699 -10.80 -8.40 -16.15
C ASN A 699 -10.60 -6.88 -16.30
N ALA A 700 -10.27 -6.23 -15.20
CA ALA A 700 -9.96 -4.80 -15.15
C ALA A 700 -8.45 -4.51 -14.99
N GLY A 701 -7.62 -5.54 -14.95
CA GLY A 701 -6.22 -5.45 -14.56
C GLY A 701 -6.05 -5.20 -13.06
N PRO A 702 -4.83 -5.27 -12.50
CA PRO A 702 -4.59 -5.16 -11.07
C PRO A 702 -4.73 -3.72 -10.54
N ALA A 703 -5.10 -3.57 -9.27
CA ALA A 703 -5.14 -2.27 -8.58
C ALA A 703 -3.76 -1.85 -8.08
N GLY A 704 -2.84 -1.55 -8.99
CA GLY A 704 -1.47 -1.09 -8.74
C GLY A 704 -1.01 -0.09 -9.78
N GLY A 705 0.11 0.62 -9.56
CA GLY A 705 0.64 1.62 -10.51
C GLY A 705 -0.25 2.85 -10.70
N SER A 706 -1.06 3.19 -9.71
CA SER A 706 -2.04 4.30 -9.74
C SER A 706 -2.94 4.34 -10.98
N ARG A 707 -3.05 3.18 -11.67
CA ARG A 707 -3.75 3.06 -12.97
C ARG A 707 -5.26 3.07 -12.86
N SER A 708 -5.80 2.56 -11.74
CA SER A 708 -7.22 2.16 -11.69
C SER A 708 -8.20 3.31 -11.92
N GLN A 709 -7.90 4.54 -11.43
CA GLN A 709 -8.78 5.68 -11.70
C GLN A 709 -8.83 6.00 -13.21
N VAL A 710 -7.69 5.90 -13.91
CA VAL A 710 -7.63 6.15 -15.35
C VAL A 710 -8.22 4.98 -16.14
N MET A 711 -7.78 3.75 -15.87
CA MET A 711 -8.21 2.57 -16.64
C MET A 711 -9.62 2.13 -16.27
N SER A 712 -9.82 1.71 -15.01
CA SER A 712 -11.11 1.17 -14.55
C SER A 712 -12.18 2.27 -14.44
N GLY A 713 -11.79 3.50 -14.12
CA GLY A 713 -12.69 4.65 -14.13
C GLY A 713 -13.25 4.94 -15.53
N ASN A 714 -12.40 4.91 -16.57
CA ASN A 714 -12.86 5.03 -17.96
C ASN A 714 -13.72 3.84 -18.40
N ALA A 715 -13.37 2.60 -18.04
CA ALA A 715 -14.19 1.44 -18.33
C ALA A 715 -15.58 1.55 -17.71
N CYS A 716 -15.68 1.98 -16.43
CA CYS A 716 -16.96 2.24 -15.76
C CYS A 716 -17.74 3.37 -16.43
N ARG A 717 -17.08 4.47 -16.82
CA ARG A 717 -17.67 5.58 -17.58
C ARG A 717 -18.25 5.09 -18.91
N LEU A 718 -17.48 4.34 -19.71
CA LEU A 718 -17.91 3.82 -21.00
C LEU A 718 -19.06 2.81 -20.88
N ALA A 719 -19.04 1.93 -19.88
CA ALA A 719 -20.15 1.02 -19.60
C ALA A 719 -21.44 1.79 -19.29
N ALA A 720 -21.34 2.83 -18.45
CA ALA A 720 -22.45 3.72 -18.14
C ALA A 720 -22.93 4.51 -19.38
N GLU A 721 -22.02 5.03 -20.20
CA GLU A 721 -22.35 5.73 -21.45
C GLU A 721 -23.11 4.83 -22.44
N ASN A 722 -22.65 3.60 -22.64
CA ASN A 722 -23.30 2.62 -23.50
C ASN A 722 -24.71 2.27 -23.00
N LEU A 723 -24.88 2.09 -21.70
CA LEU A 723 -26.18 1.86 -21.10
C LEU A 723 -27.11 3.07 -21.28
N VAL A 724 -26.65 4.28 -20.94
CA VAL A 724 -27.43 5.52 -21.07
C VAL A 724 -27.81 5.78 -22.53
N ALA A 725 -26.92 5.52 -23.47
CA ALA A 725 -27.21 5.64 -24.91
C ALA A 725 -28.34 4.68 -25.35
N ALA A 726 -28.34 3.45 -24.88
CA ALA A 726 -29.40 2.47 -25.15
C ALA A 726 -30.72 2.82 -24.46
N MET A 727 -30.68 3.41 -23.26
CA MET A 727 -31.87 3.90 -22.56
C MET A 727 -32.51 5.11 -23.26
N LYS A 728 -31.71 5.95 -23.91
CA LYS A 728 -32.17 7.23 -24.47
C LYS A 728 -33.09 7.01 -25.67
N LYS A 729 -34.30 7.64 -25.66
CA LYS A 729 -35.26 7.68 -26.74
C LYS A 729 -35.02 8.87 -27.65
N GLU A 730 -35.65 8.86 -28.85
CA GLU A 730 -35.57 9.98 -29.81
C GLU A 730 -36.11 11.30 -29.25
N ASP A 731 -37.10 11.23 -28.36
CA ASP A 731 -37.71 12.40 -27.72
C ASP A 731 -36.87 12.95 -26.54
N GLY A 732 -35.73 12.31 -26.24
CA GLY A 732 -34.82 12.69 -25.15
C GLY A 732 -35.18 12.11 -23.78
N THR A 733 -36.26 11.35 -23.64
CA THR A 733 -36.58 10.58 -22.42
C THR A 733 -35.79 9.28 -22.36
N PHE A 734 -35.86 8.57 -21.22
CA PHE A 734 -35.12 7.34 -21.00
C PHE A 734 -36.06 6.15 -20.83
N ARG A 735 -35.70 5.01 -21.44
CA ARG A 735 -36.41 3.74 -21.32
C ARG A 735 -36.28 3.20 -19.90
N THR A 736 -37.38 2.64 -19.42
CA THR A 736 -37.36 1.77 -18.23
C THR A 736 -36.83 0.38 -18.62
N TYR A 737 -36.57 -0.46 -17.62
CA TYR A 737 -36.15 -1.86 -17.83
C TYR A 737 -37.18 -2.61 -18.71
N ASP A 738 -38.47 -2.50 -18.38
CA ASP A 738 -39.56 -3.19 -19.11
C ASP A 738 -39.65 -2.73 -20.56
N GLU A 739 -39.45 -1.45 -20.82
CA GLU A 739 -39.43 -0.91 -22.18
C GLU A 739 -38.24 -1.45 -22.99
N MET A 740 -37.04 -1.52 -22.38
CA MET A 740 -35.86 -2.10 -23.04
C MET A 740 -36.09 -3.57 -23.39
N VAL A 741 -36.62 -4.36 -22.46
CA VAL A 741 -36.94 -5.78 -22.68
C VAL A 741 -38.01 -5.94 -23.77
N ALA A 742 -39.09 -5.13 -23.75
CA ALA A 742 -40.16 -5.17 -24.73
C ALA A 742 -39.69 -4.81 -26.14
N GLU A 743 -38.67 -3.91 -26.24
CA GLU A 743 -38.06 -3.54 -27.53
C GLU A 743 -36.92 -4.49 -27.95
N GLY A 744 -36.62 -5.52 -27.15
CA GLY A 744 -35.55 -6.49 -27.42
C GLY A 744 -34.14 -5.92 -27.29
N LEU A 745 -33.99 -4.83 -26.52
CA LEU A 745 -32.67 -4.25 -26.17
C LEU A 745 -32.05 -5.00 -25.01
N ALA A 746 -30.72 -5.09 -25.03
CA ALA A 746 -29.97 -5.60 -23.88
C ALA A 746 -30.12 -4.65 -22.68
N THR A 747 -30.03 -5.19 -21.46
CA THR A 747 -30.04 -4.40 -20.22
C THR A 747 -28.66 -4.28 -19.61
N LYS A 748 -27.67 -5.02 -20.12
CA LYS A 748 -26.27 -5.05 -19.67
C LYS A 748 -25.32 -4.65 -20.79
N TYR A 749 -24.46 -3.70 -20.52
CA TYR A 749 -23.52 -3.11 -21.48
C TYR A 749 -22.11 -3.11 -20.95
N GLU A 750 -21.15 -3.40 -21.85
CA GLU A 750 -19.73 -3.39 -21.55
C GLU A 750 -19.12 -2.01 -21.82
N GLY A 751 -18.15 -1.65 -20.96
CA GLY A 751 -17.16 -0.59 -21.21
C GLY A 751 -15.79 -1.20 -21.28
N ASN A 752 -15.08 -0.99 -22.37
CA ASN A 752 -13.68 -1.37 -22.56
C ASN A 752 -12.84 -0.12 -22.81
N TRP A 753 -11.75 0.05 -22.10
CA TRP A 753 -10.82 1.14 -22.31
C TRP A 753 -9.39 0.64 -22.44
N VAL A 754 -8.64 1.17 -23.41
CA VAL A 754 -7.28 0.73 -23.76
C VAL A 754 -6.39 1.95 -24.00
N THR A 755 -5.14 1.91 -23.53
CA THR A 755 -4.12 2.93 -23.78
C THR A 755 -3.51 2.75 -25.17
N THR A 756 -4.24 3.14 -26.23
CA THR A 756 -3.79 2.94 -27.62
C THR A 756 -2.53 3.73 -27.97
N PHE A 757 -2.35 4.92 -27.40
CA PHE A 757 -1.17 5.75 -27.64
C PHE A 757 0.13 5.14 -27.10
N CYS A 758 0.09 4.35 -26.01
CA CYS A 758 1.24 3.56 -25.56
C CYS A 758 1.59 2.45 -26.56
N ALA A 759 0.60 1.95 -27.33
CA ALA A 759 0.86 0.98 -28.40
C ALA A 759 1.57 1.60 -29.60
N ASP A 760 1.31 2.87 -29.90
CA ASP A 760 1.97 3.59 -31.00
C ASP A 760 3.45 3.89 -30.68
N HIS A 761 3.80 3.94 -29.39
CA HIS A 761 5.13 4.27 -28.90
C HIS A 761 5.59 3.28 -27.80
N PRO A 762 5.76 1.99 -28.14
CA PRO A 762 6.13 0.97 -27.14
C PRO A 762 7.52 1.25 -26.58
N ILE A 763 7.74 0.81 -25.33
CA ILE A 763 9.04 0.93 -24.70
C ILE A 763 10.08 0.07 -25.40
N ASP A 764 11.14 0.69 -25.88
CA ASP A 764 12.34 0.01 -26.36
C ASP A 764 13.14 -0.52 -25.17
N GLN A 765 13.34 -1.84 -25.13
CA GLN A 765 13.99 -2.49 -23.99
C GLN A 765 15.51 -2.26 -23.89
N ASP A 766 16.16 -1.74 -24.96
CA ASP A 766 17.59 -1.40 -24.94
C ASP A 766 17.86 -0.01 -24.36
N THR A 767 16.92 0.92 -24.60
CA THR A 767 17.10 2.34 -24.30
C THR A 767 16.09 2.90 -23.31
N ALA A 768 15.07 2.11 -22.96
CA ALA A 768 13.91 2.55 -22.18
C ALA A 768 13.17 3.75 -22.79
N GLN A 769 13.33 4.01 -24.07
CA GLN A 769 12.61 5.08 -24.77
C GLN A 769 11.24 4.62 -25.24
N GLY A 770 10.22 5.47 -25.09
CA GLY A 770 8.83 5.17 -25.43
C GLY A 770 7.86 5.95 -24.55
N ASP A 771 6.56 5.69 -24.70
CA ASP A 771 5.50 6.30 -23.89
C ASP A 771 4.88 5.27 -22.93
N PRO A 772 5.39 5.18 -21.69
CA PRO A 772 5.03 4.09 -20.77
C PRO A 772 3.67 4.27 -20.09
N PHE A 773 3.17 5.49 -19.94
CA PHE A 773 2.05 5.80 -19.04
C PHE A 773 0.97 6.64 -19.71
N ALA A 774 -0.29 6.37 -19.32
CA ALA A 774 -1.45 7.12 -19.81
C ALA A 774 -1.37 8.61 -19.44
N THR A 775 -0.95 8.91 -18.24
CA THR A 775 -0.81 10.27 -17.71
C THR A 775 0.11 10.27 -16.50
N TYR A 776 0.39 11.45 -15.97
CA TYR A 776 1.30 11.63 -14.83
C TYR A 776 0.65 12.44 -13.71
N MET A 777 1.10 12.14 -12.47
CA MET A 777 0.84 12.90 -11.25
C MET A 777 2.09 13.69 -10.88
N TYR A 778 1.92 14.88 -10.33
CA TYR A 778 3.02 15.77 -9.97
C TYR A 778 2.88 16.22 -8.53
N THR A 779 4.00 16.30 -7.79
CA THR A 779 4.02 16.65 -6.37
C THR A 779 5.25 17.49 -6.02
N ILE A 780 5.07 18.50 -5.18
CA ILE A 780 6.16 19.24 -4.53
C ILE A 780 6.01 19.04 -3.02
N PHE A 781 7.07 18.59 -2.37
CA PHE A 781 7.11 18.29 -0.95
C PHE A 781 7.93 19.32 -0.20
N LEU A 782 7.35 19.92 0.85
CA LEU A 782 7.93 20.98 1.65
C LEU A 782 7.84 20.65 3.14
N PRO A 783 8.64 19.69 3.67
CA PRO A 783 8.68 19.40 5.09
C PRO A 783 9.49 20.43 5.87
N GLU A 784 8.96 20.89 7.02
CA GLU A 784 9.69 21.64 8.03
C GLU A 784 10.10 20.66 9.16
N VAL A 785 11.38 20.61 9.47
CA VAL A 785 11.93 19.69 10.47
C VAL A 785 12.57 20.43 11.66
N ALA A 786 12.56 19.78 12.81
CA ALA A 786 13.35 20.11 13.99
C ALA A 786 14.38 19.02 14.22
N VAL A 787 15.66 19.35 14.25
CA VAL A 787 16.77 18.43 14.49
C VAL A 787 17.40 18.73 15.84
N ASN A 788 17.37 17.78 16.74
CA ASN A 788 18.08 17.87 18.02
C ASN A 788 19.53 17.47 17.79
N THR A 789 20.47 18.43 17.89
CA THR A 789 21.89 18.20 17.60
C THR A 789 22.62 17.39 18.68
N GLU A 790 22.08 17.29 19.89
CA GLU A 790 22.64 16.49 20.98
C GLU A 790 22.25 15.02 20.90
N THR A 791 21.02 14.73 20.40
CA THR A 791 20.47 13.36 20.36
C THR A 791 20.37 12.78 18.96
N GLY A 792 20.52 13.60 17.91
CA GLY A 792 20.28 13.20 16.53
C GLY A 792 18.81 12.99 16.16
N LYS A 793 17.87 13.21 17.09
CA LYS A 793 16.45 13.01 16.84
C LYS A 793 15.91 14.07 15.88
N VAL A 794 15.23 13.62 14.83
CA VAL A 794 14.54 14.48 13.86
C VAL A 794 13.04 14.36 14.08
N LYS A 795 12.34 15.48 14.03
CA LYS A 795 10.88 15.56 14.05
C LYS A 795 10.42 16.39 12.86
N VAL A 796 9.51 15.85 12.07
CA VAL A 796 8.77 16.64 11.09
C VAL A 796 7.67 17.40 11.84
N GLU A 797 7.75 18.72 11.85
CA GLU A 797 6.79 19.57 12.57
C GLU A 797 5.61 19.98 11.73
N LYS A 798 5.87 20.26 10.46
CA LYS A 798 4.87 20.59 9.45
C LYS A 798 5.22 19.91 8.14
N PHE A 799 4.20 19.50 7.40
CA PHE A 799 4.38 18.95 6.05
C PHE A 799 3.42 19.65 5.08
N THR A 800 3.94 20.48 4.21
CA THR A 800 3.16 21.06 3.11
C THR A 800 3.42 20.24 1.84
N CYS A 801 2.36 19.87 1.12
CA CYS A 801 2.44 19.19 -0.17
C CYS A 801 1.55 19.92 -1.18
N VAL A 802 2.11 20.24 -2.33
CA VAL A 802 1.39 20.78 -3.48
C VAL A 802 1.36 19.71 -4.56
N ALA A 803 0.19 19.35 -5.05
CA ALA A 803 0.02 18.23 -5.97
C ALA A 803 -0.91 18.61 -7.15
N ASP A 804 -0.68 17.96 -8.28
CA ASP A 804 -1.60 17.96 -9.41
C ASP A 804 -1.89 16.49 -9.83
N VAL A 805 -3.10 16.05 -9.54
CA VAL A 805 -3.61 14.71 -9.86
C VAL A 805 -4.81 14.78 -10.82
N GLY A 806 -4.91 15.86 -11.58
CA GLY A 806 -6.06 16.12 -12.43
C GLY A 806 -7.31 16.43 -11.62
N THR A 807 -8.47 16.24 -12.21
CA THR A 807 -9.76 16.47 -11.54
C THR A 807 -9.89 15.58 -10.30
N ILE A 808 -10.19 16.18 -9.16
CA ILE A 808 -10.43 15.44 -7.92
C ILE A 808 -11.82 14.80 -7.98
N MET A 809 -11.87 13.47 -8.07
CA MET A 809 -13.13 12.73 -8.14
C MET A 809 -13.86 12.65 -6.80
N ASN A 810 -13.12 12.48 -5.70
CA ASN A 810 -13.66 12.56 -4.34
C ASN A 810 -12.59 13.16 -3.41
N ARG A 811 -12.90 14.29 -2.79
CA ARG A 811 -11.91 15.04 -2.00
C ARG A 811 -11.46 14.31 -0.75
N LEU A 812 -12.37 13.69 0.00
CA LEU A 812 -12.03 12.93 1.22
C LEU A 812 -11.03 11.80 0.94
N LEU A 813 -11.19 11.09 -0.18
CA LEU A 813 -10.33 9.96 -0.51
C LEU A 813 -8.97 10.41 -1.03
N VAL A 814 -8.93 11.45 -1.86
CA VAL A 814 -7.66 12.01 -2.37
C VAL A 814 -6.85 12.56 -1.20
N GLU A 815 -7.41 13.44 -0.37
CA GLU A 815 -6.72 13.97 0.81
C GLU A 815 -6.28 12.87 1.77
N GLY A 816 -7.15 11.89 2.04
CA GLY A 816 -6.85 10.75 2.90
C GLY A 816 -5.67 9.92 2.38
N ASN A 817 -5.57 9.69 1.06
CA ASN A 817 -4.44 9.03 0.44
C ASN A 817 -3.13 9.82 0.62
N PHE A 818 -3.20 11.16 0.48
CA PHE A 818 -2.04 12.02 0.67
C PHE A 818 -1.56 12.01 2.13
N TYR A 819 -2.44 12.19 3.11
CA TYR A 819 -2.04 12.13 4.52
C TYR A 819 -1.33 10.82 4.86
N GLY A 820 -1.88 9.69 4.41
CA GLY A 820 -1.28 8.37 4.66
C GLY A 820 0.07 8.17 3.98
N GLY A 821 0.20 8.60 2.72
CA GLY A 821 1.45 8.47 1.96
C GLY A 821 2.58 9.33 2.51
N LEU A 822 2.28 10.57 2.93
CA LEU A 822 3.27 11.45 3.56
C LEU A 822 3.82 10.85 4.86
N VAL A 823 2.97 10.24 5.71
CA VAL A 823 3.45 9.60 6.95
C VAL A 823 4.23 8.32 6.65
N GLN A 824 3.90 7.57 5.58
CA GLN A 824 4.76 6.48 5.11
C GLN A 824 6.12 6.98 4.64
N GLY A 825 6.18 8.14 3.99
CA GLY A 825 7.42 8.81 3.60
C GLY A 825 8.27 9.26 4.80
N ILE A 826 7.63 9.76 5.86
CA ILE A 826 8.30 10.07 7.13
C ILE A 826 8.90 8.80 7.73
N GLY A 827 8.17 7.69 7.70
CA GLY A 827 8.66 6.39 8.15
C GLY A 827 9.89 5.94 7.37
N LEU A 828 9.83 5.97 6.03
CA LEU A 828 10.97 5.63 5.16
C LEU A 828 12.19 6.52 5.43
N ALA A 829 11.95 7.83 5.61
CA ALA A 829 13.04 8.79 5.87
C ALA A 829 13.74 8.57 7.21
N LEU A 830 12.98 8.23 8.28
CA LEU A 830 13.49 8.37 9.65
C LEU A 830 13.52 7.09 10.47
N THR A 831 12.61 6.11 10.25
CA THR A 831 12.40 5.03 11.22
C THR A 831 12.24 3.63 10.63
N GLU A 832 11.62 3.49 9.46
CA GLU A 832 11.23 2.18 8.92
C GLU A 832 12.40 1.44 8.27
N ASP A 833 12.57 0.17 8.67
CA ASP A 833 13.61 -0.70 8.15
C ASP A 833 13.21 -2.18 8.26
N PHE A 834 13.86 -3.04 7.47
CA PHE A 834 13.77 -4.50 7.55
C PHE A 834 15.11 -5.14 7.15
N GLU A 835 16.18 -4.77 7.84
CA GLU A 835 17.53 -5.28 7.55
C GLU A 835 17.96 -6.33 8.57
N ASP A 836 17.57 -6.21 9.84
CA ASP A 836 17.89 -7.16 10.90
C ASP A 836 16.74 -8.16 11.10
N LEU A 837 16.88 -9.36 10.52
CA LEU A 837 15.88 -10.43 10.58
C LEU A 837 15.62 -10.96 12.00
N ASN A 838 16.51 -10.73 12.96
CA ASN A 838 16.30 -11.11 14.36
C ASN A 838 15.54 -10.04 15.17
N HIS A 839 15.61 -8.79 14.73
CA HIS A 839 14.99 -7.66 15.41
C HIS A 839 13.70 -7.21 14.71
N ASP A 840 13.69 -7.09 13.37
CA ASP A 840 12.64 -6.43 12.60
C ASP A 840 11.44 -7.36 12.30
N THR A 841 10.96 -8.07 13.31
CA THR A 841 9.92 -9.09 13.21
C THR A 841 8.55 -8.67 13.73
N SER A 842 8.38 -7.40 14.11
CA SER A 842 7.11 -6.83 14.60
C SER A 842 6.86 -5.44 14.04
N LEU A 843 5.59 -5.00 14.03
CA LEU A 843 5.22 -3.64 13.58
C LEU A 843 6.06 -2.56 14.28
N LYS A 844 6.26 -2.71 15.60
CA LYS A 844 7.03 -1.76 16.40
C LYS A 844 8.52 -1.75 16.03
N ASN A 845 9.11 -2.92 15.90
CA ASN A 845 10.54 -3.04 15.66
C ASN A 845 10.92 -2.62 14.23
N CYS A 846 10.02 -2.84 13.26
CA CYS A 846 10.16 -2.29 11.92
C CYS A 846 10.00 -0.77 11.84
N GLY A 847 9.73 -0.07 12.94
CA GLY A 847 9.75 1.39 13.02
C GLY A 847 8.50 2.09 12.46
N ILE A 848 7.33 1.44 12.49
CA ILE A 848 6.07 2.08 12.04
C ILE A 848 5.80 3.38 12.80
N PRO A 849 5.51 4.51 12.14
CA PRO A 849 5.18 5.76 12.82
C PRO A 849 3.89 5.67 13.65
N TYR A 850 3.97 6.13 14.90
CA TYR A 850 2.83 6.31 15.80
C TYR A 850 2.23 7.73 15.66
N PRO A 851 1.07 8.03 16.30
CA PRO A 851 0.45 9.36 16.19
C PRO A 851 1.40 10.54 16.52
N ASN A 852 2.31 10.37 17.46
CA ASN A 852 3.26 11.43 17.84
C ASN A 852 4.47 11.56 16.90
N ASP A 853 4.70 10.59 16.04
CA ASP A 853 5.78 10.63 15.01
C ASP A 853 5.33 11.37 13.75
N ALA A 854 4.01 11.47 13.53
CA ALA A 854 3.43 12.24 12.43
C ALA A 854 3.20 13.71 12.85
N PRO A 855 3.37 14.70 11.94
CA PRO A 855 2.98 16.07 12.23
C PRO A 855 1.46 16.19 12.35
N ASP A 856 0.98 17.10 13.20
CA ASP A 856 -0.45 17.49 13.22
C ASP A 856 -0.76 18.46 12.09
N ASP A 857 0.19 19.30 11.74
CA ASP A 857 0.09 20.28 10.66
C ASP A 857 0.54 19.66 9.34
N ILE A 858 -0.42 19.07 8.62
CA ILE A 858 -0.25 18.63 7.23
C ILE A 858 -1.17 19.48 6.37
N GLU A 859 -0.56 20.20 5.45
CA GLU A 859 -1.25 21.14 4.54
C GLU A 859 -1.16 20.61 3.12
N LEU A 860 -2.32 20.43 2.46
CA LEU A 860 -2.44 19.92 1.10
C LEU A 860 -3.03 20.99 0.19
N HIS A 861 -2.36 21.23 -0.95
CA HIS A 861 -2.82 22.10 -2.01
C HIS A 861 -2.91 21.31 -3.30
N PHE A 862 -4.02 21.42 -4.02
CA PHE A 862 -4.23 20.71 -5.27
C PHE A 862 -4.46 21.70 -6.41
N ASN A 863 -3.64 21.56 -7.47
CA ASN A 863 -3.98 22.04 -8.79
C ASN A 863 -4.76 20.91 -9.48
N GLU A 864 -5.74 21.27 -10.31
CA GLU A 864 -6.64 20.31 -10.97
C GLU A 864 -6.55 20.47 -12.50
N THR A 865 -5.33 20.31 -13.05
CA THR A 865 -5.13 20.37 -14.49
C THR A 865 -5.80 19.16 -15.15
N TYR A 866 -6.73 19.41 -16.06
CA TYR A 866 -7.50 18.36 -16.74
C TYR A 866 -6.59 17.36 -17.47
N ARG A 867 -6.81 16.06 -17.25
CA ARG A 867 -6.09 14.96 -17.92
C ARG A 867 -6.95 14.39 -19.05
N PRO A 868 -6.58 14.60 -20.33
CA PRO A 868 -7.34 14.07 -21.47
C PRO A 868 -7.58 12.55 -21.43
N SER A 869 -6.59 11.77 -20.97
CA SER A 869 -6.70 10.32 -20.85
C SER A 869 -7.49 9.84 -19.63
N GLY A 870 -7.80 10.71 -18.68
CA GLY A 870 -8.51 10.33 -17.47
C GLY A 870 -10.03 10.50 -17.57
N PRO A 871 -10.83 9.70 -16.83
CA PRO A 871 -12.27 9.90 -16.78
C PRO A 871 -12.57 11.28 -16.16
N TYR A 872 -13.29 12.11 -16.89
CA TYR A 872 -13.63 13.48 -16.49
C TYR A 872 -12.41 14.34 -16.12
N GLY A 873 -11.23 14.02 -16.64
CA GLY A 873 -10.00 14.76 -16.41
C GLY A 873 -9.19 14.32 -15.19
N ALA A 874 -9.52 13.20 -14.56
CA ALA A 874 -8.83 12.70 -13.36
C ALA A 874 -7.60 11.84 -13.71
N ALA A 875 -6.51 12.00 -12.95
CA ALA A 875 -5.41 11.04 -12.89
C ALA A 875 -5.60 10.05 -11.71
N GLY A 876 -4.61 9.18 -11.48
CA GLY A 876 -4.47 8.48 -10.21
C GLY A 876 -4.05 9.43 -9.09
N CYS A 877 -4.05 8.94 -7.84
CA CYS A 877 -3.54 9.71 -6.70
C CYS A 877 -2.86 8.83 -5.65
N GLY A 878 -2.94 7.50 -5.83
CA GLY A 878 -2.58 6.54 -4.79
C GLY A 878 -1.11 6.56 -4.40
N GLU A 879 -0.21 6.74 -5.35
CA GLU A 879 1.24 6.59 -5.17
C GLU A 879 1.99 7.93 -5.06
N ALA A 880 1.48 8.99 -5.69
CA ALA A 880 2.08 10.32 -5.68
C ALA A 880 2.57 10.82 -4.30
N PRO A 881 1.84 10.64 -3.17
CA PRO A 881 2.30 11.17 -1.88
C PRO A 881 3.49 10.42 -1.27
N LEU A 882 3.96 9.32 -1.88
CA LEU A 882 5.14 8.56 -1.43
C LEU A 882 6.31 8.63 -2.42
N ASP A 883 6.21 9.39 -3.49
CA ASP A 883 7.27 9.51 -4.49
C ASP A 883 8.57 10.03 -3.89
N ALA A 884 8.58 11.27 -3.44
CA ALA A 884 9.78 11.98 -3.02
C ALA A 884 9.68 12.70 -1.65
N PRO A 885 8.81 12.32 -0.67
CA PRO A 885 8.79 13.00 0.62
C PRO A 885 10.06 12.74 1.44
N HIS A 886 10.68 11.58 1.31
CA HIS A 886 11.85 11.19 2.08
C HIS A 886 13.12 11.98 1.71
N PRO A 887 13.49 12.22 0.43
CA PRO A 887 14.62 13.10 0.13
C PRO A 887 14.34 14.56 0.54
N ALA A 888 13.08 15.05 0.48
CA ALA A 888 12.75 16.37 1.02
C ALA A 888 13.07 16.49 2.51
N ILE A 889 12.75 15.45 3.30
CA ILE A 889 13.09 15.41 4.74
C ILE A 889 14.60 15.41 4.95
N LEU A 890 15.37 14.64 4.16
CA LEU A 890 16.84 14.65 4.25
C LEU A 890 17.43 16.02 3.84
N ASN A 891 16.90 16.66 2.83
CA ASN A 891 17.26 18.01 2.40
C ASN A 891 16.92 19.04 3.50
N ALA A 892 15.80 18.87 4.23
CA ALA A 892 15.47 19.70 5.39
C ALA A 892 16.48 19.52 6.54
N ILE A 893 16.96 18.29 6.80
CA ILE A 893 18.01 18.02 7.79
C ILE A 893 19.31 18.74 7.40
N TYR A 894 19.69 18.67 6.13
CA TYR A 894 20.85 19.41 5.61
C TYR A 894 20.67 20.93 5.76
N ASN A 895 19.52 21.46 5.38
CA ASN A 895 19.22 22.90 5.53
C ASN A 895 19.30 23.35 6.99
N ALA A 896 18.85 22.52 7.94
CA ALA A 896 18.91 22.80 9.37
C ALA A 896 20.34 22.78 9.93
N THR A 897 21.19 21.86 9.49
CA THR A 897 22.40 21.48 10.22
C THR A 897 23.68 21.53 9.39
N GLY A 898 23.57 21.51 8.06
CA GLY A 898 24.71 21.29 7.15
C GLY A 898 25.12 19.81 7.01
N ALA A 899 24.55 18.90 7.78
CA ALA A 899 24.88 17.47 7.71
C ALA A 899 24.14 16.79 6.56
N ARG A 900 24.87 16.22 5.58
CA ARG A 900 24.30 15.51 4.45
C ARG A 900 24.10 14.03 4.78
N ILE A 901 22.87 13.55 4.61
CA ILE A 901 22.50 12.15 4.78
C ILE A 901 22.06 11.62 3.43
N THR A 902 22.66 10.52 2.97
CA THR A 902 22.37 9.87 1.68
C THR A 902 21.87 8.44 1.83
N ARG A 903 21.57 7.99 3.05
CA ARG A 903 21.11 6.63 3.35
C ARG A 903 19.94 6.65 4.33
N VAL A 904 18.75 6.27 3.87
CA VAL A 904 17.57 6.10 4.73
C VAL A 904 17.57 4.74 5.43
N PRO A 905 16.91 4.61 6.59
CA PRO A 905 16.34 5.68 7.41
C PRO A 905 17.42 6.50 8.11
N ALA A 906 17.20 7.81 8.25
CA ALA A 906 18.08 8.74 8.98
C ALA A 906 17.82 8.62 10.49
N ARG A 907 18.14 7.47 11.05
CA ARG A 907 18.02 7.22 12.50
C ARG A 907 18.94 8.13 13.31
N PRO A 908 18.63 8.40 14.60
CA PRO A 908 19.40 9.34 15.41
C PRO A 908 20.91 9.12 15.41
N GLU A 909 21.37 7.89 15.42
CA GLU A 909 22.79 7.54 15.38
C GLU A 909 23.47 7.95 14.05
N LYS A 910 22.76 7.85 12.92
CA LYS A 910 23.27 8.28 11.60
C LYS A 910 23.33 9.81 11.54
N VAL A 911 22.33 10.50 12.06
CA VAL A 911 22.31 11.98 12.13
C VAL A 911 23.47 12.48 13.01
N LEU A 912 23.67 11.89 14.19
CA LEU A 912 24.80 12.23 15.07
C LEU A 912 26.16 11.95 14.42
N ALA A 913 26.29 10.87 13.67
CA ALA A 913 27.53 10.56 12.94
C ALA A 913 27.82 11.64 11.89
N ALA A 914 26.81 12.03 11.07
CA ALA A 914 26.94 13.07 10.06
C ALA A 914 27.25 14.46 10.68
N LEU A 915 26.64 14.80 11.83
CA LEU A 915 26.95 16.04 12.56
C LEU A 915 28.41 16.08 13.05
N LYS A 916 28.94 14.95 13.56
CA LYS A 916 30.34 14.86 14.02
C LYS A 916 31.33 14.96 12.87
N GLU A 917 30.96 14.60 11.66
CA GLU A 917 31.83 14.76 10.47
C GLU A 917 32.01 16.22 10.10
N LEU A 918 31.03 17.08 10.37
CA LEU A 918 31.15 18.52 10.15
C LEU A 918 32.07 19.24 11.15
N GLU A 919 32.36 18.61 12.31
CA GLU A 919 33.23 19.18 13.33
C GLU A 919 34.72 18.89 13.07
N LYS A 920 35.04 17.99 12.12
CA LYS A 920 36.38 17.61 11.72
C LYS A 920 36.91 18.52 10.62
#